data_831c0287689faff14e860bce6f6c7720
#
_entry.id   831c0287689faff14e860bce6f6c7720
#
_cell.length_a   1.000
_cell.length_b   1.000
_cell.length_c   1.000
_cell.angle_alpha   90.00
_cell.angle_beta   90.00
_cell.angle_gamma   90.00
#
_symmetry.space_group_name_H-M   'P 1'
#
loop_
_entity.id
_entity.type
_entity.pdbx_description
1 polymer ?
#
loop_
_entity_poly.entity_id
_entity_poly.type
_entity_poly.pdbx_seq_one_letter_code
_entity_poly.pdbx_strand_id
1 'polypeptide(L)'
;MKLKALSVAVTVALTSFTALAADEQETVVVIGSALDQLVQTEINSDTLEKKQASDIKDVLNTMPSVTVDGNARYSRKVYVRGMEDKFAVVTIDGARQEGQLFHHSGDQAIDPAMLKRAEIELGGNSALSGSGAINGSFSYETKDPSDLLKPGESIGARVKTSYQTAYERFATNVAVYAKVNDKLQFMGIANYSEDGDLHIPDQEAVTSKQGELKSGVAKVVFIPNDANEFKLTFNRYNDGGKRQLSGEKAGALYADDEHNYHSLNRDTVTLQHEYDAGSDLVHLKTNIYYNRQYMERDVLVDTAWDKDANGKWIKDGTIAIPDREYNVTTIGGDIRNISWVGEHELTYGLDGYKAEQWIDAGDGVYQSGSKQGETKKYGMDGGTVTAYGLYLQDMYEFSDFRLTTGLRYDVHKLGGVYDGDFDQLSPKFKGEYQTTDNLKLRVGYGRLFKGASLPETLTMKAAADVKQSDTKAMTGNNYEAGFDYELTRLLAADYAILGFTAYTYNLDNQMHPTKNNTTLANQYDVEVWGVETVLSYALDSLSVYANHSYSDGDQKDLDNGKTSHMSKTGIHNFKAGFNYSLNSEFVFGWDSRFVPGNDYTDEDGEQVKRAGFATHNIWAAYTPTFAKDLEMNIGVDNILDKKYAEHTGFGISWGSDKYTSYEAGRNFKASIAYNF
;
A
#
# COMPACT_ATOMS: atom_id res chain seq x y z
N MET A 1 2.39 -19.49 -33.21
CA MET A 1 1.62 -18.35 -33.75
C MET A 1 1.83 -17.06 -32.98
N LYS A 2 2.70 -17.05 -31.95
CA LYS A 2 2.94 -15.92 -31.02
C LYS A 2 4.04 -14.91 -31.47
N LEU A 3 4.80 -15.21 -32.52
CA LEU A 3 5.88 -14.33 -33.02
C LEU A 3 5.43 -13.29 -34.07
N LYS A 4 4.22 -13.37 -34.59
CA LYS A 4 3.75 -12.45 -35.65
C LYS A 4 3.11 -11.15 -35.16
N ALA A 5 2.73 -11.09 -33.89
CA ALA A 5 2.16 -9.86 -33.31
C ALA A 5 3.24 -8.85 -32.88
N LEU A 6 4.46 -9.33 -32.54
CA LEU A 6 5.56 -8.45 -32.13
C LEU A 6 6.21 -7.70 -33.30
N SER A 7 6.17 -8.29 -34.51
CA SER A 7 6.75 -7.67 -35.72
C SER A 7 5.96 -6.48 -36.25
N VAL A 8 4.69 -6.35 -35.95
CA VAL A 8 3.83 -5.26 -36.44
C VAL A 8 3.97 -3.99 -35.58
N ALA A 9 4.18 -4.15 -34.26
CA ALA A 9 4.35 -3.00 -33.36
C ALA A 9 5.72 -2.31 -33.53
N VAL A 10 6.77 -3.08 -33.91
CA VAL A 10 8.13 -2.53 -34.09
C VAL A 10 8.31 -1.88 -35.47
N THR A 11 7.57 -2.31 -36.49
CA THR A 11 7.72 -1.82 -37.87
C THR A 11 7.03 -0.46 -38.11
N VAL A 12 6.06 -0.06 -37.30
CA VAL A 12 5.38 1.24 -37.41
C VAL A 12 6.19 2.38 -36.74
N ALA A 13 7.13 2.05 -35.84
CA ALA A 13 7.90 3.04 -35.06
C ALA A 13 9.19 3.52 -35.76
N LEU A 14 9.56 2.98 -36.93
CA LEU A 14 10.88 3.23 -37.58
C LEU A 14 10.88 4.19 -38.77
N THR A 15 9.79 4.89 -39.05
CA THR A 15 9.80 5.87 -40.15
C THR A 15 9.66 7.30 -39.68
N SER A 16 10.82 7.98 -39.67
CA SER A 16 11.06 9.42 -39.76
C SER A 16 10.74 10.31 -38.56
N PHE A 17 11.81 10.79 -37.92
CA PHE A 17 11.93 12.22 -37.57
C PHE A 17 13.40 12.59 -37.40
N THR A 18 13.84 13.63 -38.15
CA THR A 18 15.16 14.28 -38.04
C THR A 18 15.13 15.28 -36.87
N ALA A 19 16.12 15.14 -35.99
CA ALA A 19 16.28 16.00 -34.82
C ALA A 19 16.88 17.34 -35.14
N LEU A 20 16.41 18.40 -34.50
CA LEU A 20 17.10 19.67 -34.28
C LEU A 20 17.50 19.74 -32.79
N ALA A 21 18.78 20.04 -32.57
CA ALA A 21 19.38 20.14 -31.25
C ALA A 21 18.88 21.37 -30.48
N ALA A 22 18.60 21.22 -29.20
CA ALA A 22 18.40 22.31 -28.25
C ALA A 22 19.15 22.03 -26.93
N ASP A 23 19.63 23.11 -26.38
CA ASP A 23 20.60 23.30 -25.31
C ASP A 23 20.46 22.45 -24.04
N GLU A 24 21.62 22.19 -23.42
CA GLU A 24 21.78 21.58 -22.10
C GLU A 24 21.11 22.43 -21.00
N GLN A 25 20.08 21.91 -20.39
CA GLN A 25 19.69 22.31 -19.03
C GLN A 25 20.13 21.23 -18.06
N GLU A 26 21.03 21.59 -17.15
CA GLU A 26 21.36 20.80 -15.97
C GLU A 26 20.07 20.46 -15.24
N THR A 27 19.83 19.17 -15.06
CA THR A 27 18.77 18.69 -14.19
C THR A 27 19.21 18.99 -12.78
N VAL A 28 18.90 20.18 -12.29
CA VAL A 28 18.97 20.48 -10.86
C VAL A 28 17.91 19.59 -10.21
N VAL A 29 18.37 18.56 -9.53
CA VAL A 29 17.53 17.83 -8.56
C VAL A 29 17.19 18.87 -7.49
N VAL A 30 16.04 19.50 -7.59
CA VAL A 30 15.49 20.31 -6.50
C VAL A 30 15.16 19.33 -5.38
N ILE A 31 16.11 19.15 -4.49
CA ILE A 31 15.85 18.58 -3.17
C ILE A 31 14.97 19.62 -2.50
N GLY A 32 13.66 19.44 -2.58
CA GLY A 32 12.69 20.23 -1.84
C GLY A 32 13.12 20.29 -0.38
N SER A 33 12.81 21.37 0.32
CA SER A 33 13.35 21.74 1.63
C SER A 33 13.51 20.50 2.54
N ALA A 34 14.74 20.09 2.70
CA ALA A 34 15.17 18.80 3.24
C ALA A 34 14.76 18.56 4.70
N LEU A 35 14.22 19.56 5.37
CA LEU A 35 13.82 19.52 6.79
C LEU A 35 12.43 18.89 7.02
N ASP A 36 11.57 18.83 6.01
CA ASP A 36 10.24 18.21 6.12
C ASP A 36 10.20 16.73 5.69
N GLN A 37 11.29 16.23 5.08
CA GLN A 37 11.40 14.84 4.56
C GLN A 37 12.31 13.94 5.42
N LEU A 38 12.20 14.03 6.74
CA LEU A 38 13.13 13.36 7.67
C LEU A 38 12.90 11.87 7.87
N VAL A 39 11.81 11.37 7.42
CA VAL A 39 11.59 9.94 7.21
C VAL A 39 11.43 9.78 5.71
N GLN A 40 12.05 8.77 5.08
CA GLN A 40 11.79 8.46 3.68
C GLN A 40 10.34 7.98 3.55
N THR A 41 9.41 8.95 3.59
CA THR A 41 7.96 8.74 3.56
C THR A 41 7.42 8.84 2.13
N GLU A 42 8.24 9.28 1.19
CA GLU A 42 7.89 9.43 -0.22
C GLU A 42 8.84 8.66 -1.13
N ILE A 43 8.30 7.97 -2.12
CA ILE A 43 9.03 7.35 -3.23
C ILE A 43 8.44 7.89 -4.54
N ASN A 44 9.29 8.48 -5.36
CA ASN A 44 8.93 9.06 -6.64
C ASN A 44 9.07 8.07 -7.80
N SER A 45 8.49 8.43 -8.96
CA SER A 45 8.48 7.59 -10.17
C SER A 45 9.87 7.27 -10.69
N ASP A 46 10.85 8.17 -10.60
CA ASP A 46 12.24 7.93 -11.06
C ASP A 46 12.89 6.77 -10.29
N THR A 47 12.75 6.77 -8.96
CA THR A 47 13.23 5.67 -8.12
C THR A 47 12.54 4.35 -8.45
N LEU A 48 11.20 4.36 -8.66
CA LEU A 48 10.44 3.18 -9.03
C LEU A 48 10.87 2.60 -10.39
N GLU A 49 11.13 3.46 -11.37
CA GLU A 49 11.57 3.07 -12.70
C GLU A 49 12.97 2.46 -12.68
N LYS A 50 13.95 3.08 -12.00
CA LYS A 50 15.32 2.60 -11.89
C LYS A 50 15.41 1.26 -11.14
N LYS A 51 14.64 1.09 -10.08
CA LYS A 51 14.53 -0.18 -9.32
C LYS A 51 13.66 -1.22 -10.02
N GLN A 52 12.99 -0.86 -11.11
CA GLN A 52 12.08 -1.72 -11.87
C GLN A 52 10.99 -2.31 -10.95
N ALA A 53 10.36 -1.44 -10.15
CA ALA A 53 9.28 -1.82 -9.27
C ALA A 53 8.12 -2.44 -10.06
N SER A 54 7.62 -3.57 -9.60
CA SER A 54 6.61 -4.39 -10.30
C SER A 54 5.39 -4.73 -9.45
N ASP A 55 5.47 -4.50 -8.15
CA ASP A 55 4.34 -4.57 -7.22
C ASP A 55 4.54 -3.65 -6.00
N ILE A 56 3.56 -3.61 -5.12
CA ILE A 56 3.58 -2.74 -3.94
C ILE A 56 4.71 -3.06 -2.95
N LYS A 57 5.21 -4.30 -2.93
CA LYS A 57 6.35 -4.69 -2.10
C LYS A 57 7.61 -3.96 -2.53
N ASP A 58 7.84 -3.85 -3.85
CA ASP A 58 8.97 -3.10 -4.40
C ASP A 58 8.88 -1.61 -4.08
N VAL A 59 7.65 -1.06 -4.02
CA VAL A 59 7.40 0.34 -3.66
C VAL A 59 7.73 0.60 -2.18
N LEU A 60 7.19 -0.22 -1.27
CA LEU A 60 7.18 0.08 0.16
C LEU A 60 8.39 -0.49 0.93
N ASN A 61 9.15 -1.42 0.31
CA ASN A 61 10.14 -2.21 1.03
C ASN A 61 11.36 -1.42 1.52
N THR A 62 11.60 -0.21 0.98
CA THR A 62 12.68 0.69 1.43
C THR A 62 12.24 1.62 2.56
N MET A 63 10.94 1.78 2.79
CA MET A 63 10.40 2.67 3.81
C MET A 63 10.65 2.11 5.22
N PRO A 64 11.06 2.94 6.21
CA PRO A 64 11.21 2.50 7.59
C PRO A 64 9.88 2.02 8.17
N SER A 65 9.92 1.11 9.14
CA SER A 65 8.76 0.57 9.86
C SER A 65 7.66 -0.07 9.00
N VAL A 66 7.90 -0.25 7.70
CA VAL A 66 6.98 -0.92 6.78
C VAL A 66 7.53 -2.28 6.42
N THR A 67 6.67 -3.29 6.51
CA THR A 67 6.94 -4.67 6.05
C THR A 67 5.80 -5.10 5.14
N VAL A 68 6.13 -5.66 3.99
CA VAL A 68 5.15 -6.21 3.05
C VAL A 68 5.38 -7.70 2.91
N ASP A 69 4.38 -8.50 3.18
CA ASP A 69 4.46 -9.96 3.08
C ASP A 69 3.59 -10.53 1.97
N GLY A 70 3.77 -11.84 1.76
CA GLY A 70 3.05 -12.61 0.76
C GLY A 70 3.67 -12.51 -0.64
N ASN A 71 3.37 -13.46 -1.50
CA ASN A 71 3.87 -13.52 -2.87
C ASN A 71 2.82 -13.24 -3.95
N ALA A 72 1.54 -13.23 -3.58
CA ALA A 72 0.46 -12.92 -4.50
C ALA A 72 0.15 -11.42 -4.49
N ARG A 73 0.34 -10.73 -5.63
CA ARG A 73 0.11 -9.27 -5.77
C ARG A 73 -1.24 -8.81 -5.21
N TYR A 74 -2.29 -9.57 -5.47
CA TYR A 74 -3.68 -9.22 -5.11
C TYR A 74 -3.99 -9.36 -3.61
N SER A 75 -3.13 -10.03 -2.83
CA SER A 75 -3.35 -10.31 -1.41
C SER A 75 -2.17 -9.91 -0.52
N ARG A 76 -1.31 -9.01 -1.00
CA ARG A 76 -0.23 -8.44 -0.18
C ARG A 76 -0.80 -7.85 1.09
N LYS A 77 -0.14 -8.13 2.21
CA LYS A 77 -0.42 -7.52 3.50
C LYS A 77 0.70 -6.56 3.85
N VAL A 78 0.33 -5.35 4.18
CA VAL A 78 1.28 -4.30 4.59
C VAL A 78 1.14 -4.10 6.09
N TYR A 79 2.27 -4.10 6.77
CA TYR A 79 2.35 -3.85 8.21
C TYR A 79 3.14 -2.58 8.47
N VAL A 80 2.56 -1.68 9.25
CA VAL A 80 3.18 -0.45 9.71
C VAL A 80 3.32 -0.53 11.22
N ARG A 81 4.56 -0.44 11.73
CA ARG A 81 4.82 -0.53 13.17
C ARG A 81 4.23 -1.81 13.80
N GLY A 82 4.22 -2.93 13.05
CA GLY A 82 3.65 -4.21 13.49
C GLY A 82 2.14 -4.34 13.38
N MET A 83 1.42 -3.30 13.00
CA MET A 83 -0.03 -3.29 12.77
C MET A 83 -0.36 -3.38 11.29
N GLU A 84 -1.39 -4.17 10.94
CA GLU A 84 -1.86 -4.37 9.57
C GLU A 84 -2.42 -3.08 8.95
N ASP A 85 -2.32 -2.92 7.63
CA ASP A 85 -2.79 -1.75 6.88
C ASP A 85 -4.30 -1.50 6.95
N LYS A 86 -5.10 -2.46 7.39
CA LYS A 86 -6.52 -2.22 7.73
C LYS A 86 -6.72 -1.15 8.82
N PHE A 87 -5.67 -0.80 9.56
CA PHE A 87 -5.64 0.29 10.54
C PHE A 87 -5.07 1.60 9.98
N ALA A 88 -4.75 1.64 8.69
CA ALA A 88 -4.38 2.84 7.95
C ALA A 88 -5.50 3.31 7.02
N VAL A 89 -5.40 4.52 6.53
CA VAL A 89 -6.19 5.02 5.41
C VAL A 89 -5.38 4.87 4.14
N VAL A 90 -5.93 4.22 3.12
CA VAL A 90 -5.29 4.06 1.80
C VAL A 90 -6.06 4.87 0.78
N THR A 91 -5.35 5.69 -0.01
CA THR A 91 -5.95 6.48 -1.09
C THR A 91 -5.16 6.37 -2.39
N ILE A 92 -5.86 6.44 -3.53
CA ILE A 92 -5.29 6.56 -4.87
C ILE A 92 -5.92 7.77 -5.55
N ASP A 93 -5.09 8.78 -5.91
CA ASP A 93 -5.56 10.09 -6.38
C ASP A 93 -6.66 10.68 -5.46
N GLY A 94 -6.50 10.51 -4.14
CA GLY A 94 -7.44 10.93 -3.12
C GLY A 94 -8.70 10.06 -2.97
N ALA A 95 -8.92 9.04 -3.82
CA ALA A 95 -10.02 8.09 -3.66
C ALA A 95 -9.69 7.03 -2.61
N ARG A 96 -10.50 6.97 -1.56
CA ARG A 96 -10.34 5.99 -0.48
C ARG A 96 -10.55 4.56 -0.99
N GLN A 97 -9.70 3.64 -0.52
CA GLN A 97 -9.73 2.21 -0.81
C GLN A 97 -10.28 1.46 0.40
N GLU A 98 -11.37 0.70 0.22
CA GLU A 98 -12.06 -0.06 1.27
C GLU A 98 -12.38 -1.49 0.78
N GLY A 99 -11.51 -2.05 -0.04
CA GLY A 99 -11.78 -3.32 -0.73
C GLY A 99 -11.13 -4.56 -0.14
N GLN A 100 -10.51 -4.48 1.02
CA GLN A 100 -9.84 -5.61 1.65
C GLN A 100 -10.83 -6.74 2.00
N LEU A 101 -10.50 -7.97 1.62
CA LEU A 101 -11.28 -9.18 1.90
C LEU A 101 -10.45 -10.15 2.74
N PHE A 102 -10.34 -9.91 4.06
CA PHE A 102 -9.60 -10.75 4.99
C PHE A 102 -8.24 -11.20 4.41
N HIS A 103 -7.99 -12.50 4.21
CA HIS A 103 -6.76 -13.03 3.60
C HIS A 103 -6.84 -13.19 2.08
N HIS A 104 -7.88 -12.70 1.43
CA HIS A 104 -8.11 -12.93 0.02
C HIS A 104 -7.67 -11.78 -0.88
N SER A 105 -7.81 -10.53 -0.43
CA SER A 105 -7.34 -9.35 -1.13
C SER A 105 -6.86 -8.27 -0.18
N GLY A 106 -6.00 -7.36 -0.66
CA GLY A 106 -5.54 -6.17 0.05
C GLY A 106 -6.10 -4.88 -0.56
N ASP A 107 -6.03 -3.78 0.18
CA ASP A 107 -6.37 -2.43 -0.31
C ASP A 107 -5.27 -1.81 -1.17
N GLN A 108 -4.07 -2.38 -1.12
CA GLN A 108 -2.86 -1.88 -1.79
C GLN A 108 -2.67 -2.46 -3.21
N ALA A 109 -3.77 -2.84 -3.90
CA ALA A 109 -3.72 -3.35 -5.26
C ALA A 109 -3.47 -2.20 -6.26
N ILE A 110 -2.23 -1.83 -6.45
CA ILE A 110 -1.80 -0.76 -7.36
C ILE A 110 -0.63 -1.21 -8.24
N ASP A 111 -0.60 -0.71 -9.47
CA ASP A 111 0.50 -0.95 -10.39
C ASP A 111 1.53 0.21 -10.31
N PRO A 112 2.78 -0.07 -9.88
CA PRO A 112 3.81 0.96 -9.79
C PRO A 112 4.11 1.70 -11.09
N ALA A 113 3.87 1.08 -12.25
CA ALA A 113 4.11 1.71 -13.56
C ALA A 113 3.29 3.00 -13.78
N MET A 114 2.18 3.16 -13.05
CA MET A 114 1.31 4.33 -13.15
C MET A 114 1.62 5.43 -12.13
N LEU A 115 2.45 5.12 -11.12
CA LEU A 115 2.68 6.03 -10.00
C LEU A 115 3.60 7.18 -10.38
N LYS A 116 3.20 8.37 -9.98
CA LYS A 116 4.04 9.55 -9.84
C LYS A 116 4.81 9.48 -8.51
N ARG A 117 4.08 9.19 -7.43
CA ARG A 117 4.65 9.02 -6.09
C ARG A 117 3.79 8.14 -5.20
N ALA A 118 4.44 7.56 -4.19
CA ALA A 118 3.82 6.91 -3.05
C ALA A 118 4.30 7.59 -1.79
N GLU A 119 3.39 7.98 -0.92
CA GLU A 119 3.66 8.67 0.33
C GLU A 119 3.03 7.92 1.50
N ILE A 120 3.75 7.83 2.62
CA ILE A 120 3.25 7.27 3.88
C ILE A 120 3.36 8.32 4.98
N GLU A 121 2.27 8.62 5.63
CA GLU A 121 2.25 9.34 6.88
C GLU A 121 2.17 8.31 8.02
N LEU A 122 3.20 8.26 8.87
CA LEU A 122 3.25 7.37 10.02
C LEU A 122 2.59 8.02 11.23
N GLY A 123 1.87 7.19 12.00
CA GLY A 123 1.18 7.67 13.21
C GLY A 123 -0.19 8.28 12.94
N GLY A 124 -0.90 8.62 14.01
CA GLY A 124 -2.24 9.20 13.94
C GLY A 124 -2.30 10.65 14.45
N ASN A 125 -1.24 11.44 14.21
CA ASN A 125 -1.06 12.76 14.82
C ASN A 125 -1.57 13.93 13.97
N SER A 126 -2.04 13.68 12.74
CA SER A 126 -2.64 14.68 11.86
C SER A 126 -4.16 14.61 11.87
N ALA A 127 -4.81 15.78 11.83
CA ALA A 127 -6.26 15.87 11.64
C ALA A 127 -6.67 15.60 10.18
N LEU A 128 -5.70 15.62 9.25
CA LEU A 128 -5.91 15.52 7.80
C LEU A 128 -5.89 14.09 7.28
N SER A 129 -5.39 13.12 8.06
CA SER A 129 -5.20 11.71 7.61
C SER A 129 -6.51 10.93 7.38
N GLY A 130 -7.67 11.52 7.72
CA GLY A 130 -8.99 10.92 7.52
C GLY A 130 -9.47 10.03 8.67
N SER A 131 -10.75 9.65 8.61
CA SER A 131 -11.39 8.78 9.61
C SER A 131 -10.80 7.37 9.55
N GLY A 132 -10.44 6.80 10.71
CA GLY A 132 -9.90 5.45 10.82
C GLY A 132 -8.37 5.32 10.65
N ALA A 133 -7.64 6.43 10.49
CA ALA A 133 -6.19 6.46 10.48
C ALA A 133 -5.63 6.23 11.89
N ILE A 134 -5.38 4.96 12.26
CA ILE A 134 -4.81 4.55 13.55
C ILE A 134 -3.28 4.58 13.48
N ASN A 135 -2.68 3.85 12.53
CA ASN A 135 -1.24 3.74 12.36
C ASN A 135 -0.69 4.61 11.21
N GLY A 136 -1.55 5.43 10.59
CA GLY A 136 -1.17 6.39 9.55
C GLY A 136 -1.99 6.30 8.27
N SER A 137 -1.44 6.79 7.18
CA SER A 137 -2.08 6.78 5.86
C SER A 137 -1.09 6.50 4.74
N PHE A 138 -1.59 5.91 3.65
CA PHE A 138 -0.89 5.69 2.38
C PHE A 138 -1.58 6.53 1.31
N SER A 139 -0.83 7.38 0.64
CA SER A 139 -1.30 8.18 -0.48
C SER A 139 -0.53 7.83 -1.75
N TYR A 140 -1.23 7.35 -2.74
CA TYR A 140 -0.70 7.05 -4.06
C TYR A 140 -1.20 8.07 -5.06
N GLU A 141 -0.28 8.69 -5.80
CA GLU A 141 -0.63 9.59 -6.89
C GLU A 141 -0.20 8.98 -8.22
N THR A 142 -1.10 9.01 -9.20
CA THR A 142 -0.79 8.62 -10.58
C THR A 142 -0.15 9.77 -11.35
N LYS A 143 0.68 9.42 -12.35
CA LYS A 143 1.34 10.40 -13.24
C LYS A 143 0.33 11.38 -13.84
N ASP A 144 0.78 12.61 -14.06
CA ASP A 144 0.08 13.65 -14.82
C ASP A 144 0.72 13.75 -16.23
N PRO A 145 0.01 14.33 -17.23
CA PRO A 145 0.61 14.56 -18.56
C PRO A 145 1.91 15.36 -18.51
N SER A 146 2.01 16.34 -17.61
CA SER A 146 3.19 17.16 -17.38
C SER A 146 4.40 16.41 -16.85
N ASP A 147 4.21 15.26 -16.18
CA ASP A 147 5.30 14.43 -15.66
C ASP A 147 6.02 13.64 -16.78
N LEU A 148 5.38 13.53 -17.95
CA LEU A 148 5.86 12.75 -19.08
C LEU A 148 6.31 13.61 -20.27
N LEU A 149 5.75 14.82 -20.41
CA LEU A 149 6.12 15.76 -21.47
C LEU A 149 7.47 16.41 -21.17
N LYS A 150 8.37 16.39 -22.14
CA LYS A 150 9.62 17.14 -22.07
C LYS A 150 9.39 18.63 -22.31
N PRO A 151 10.29 19.51 -21.85
CA PRO A 151 10.22 20.93 -22.12
C PRO A 151 10.09 21.23 -23.62
N GLY A 152 9.03 21.97 -24.01
CA GLY A 152 8.73 22.32 -25.38
C GLY A 152 7.96 21.28 -26.21
N GLU A 153 7.73 20.10 -25.67
CA GLU A 153 6.89 19.08 -26.32
C GLU A 153 5.41 19.33 -26.02
N SER A 154 4.56 19.08 -27.02
CA SER A 154 3.10 19.13 -26.87
C SER A 154 2.42 17.79 -27.01
N ILE A 155 3.14 16.76 -27.47
CA ILE A 155 2.67 15.38 -27.61
C ILE A 155 3.85 14.44 -27.46
N GLY A 156 3.66 13.31 -26.81
CA GLY A 156 4.65 12.26 -26.71
C GLY A 156 4.02 10.90 -26.48
N ALA A 157 4.84 9.88 -26.60
CA ALA A 157 4.50 8.51 -26.28
C ALA A 157 5.70 7.80 -25.65
N ARG A 158 5.45 6.83 -24.77
CA ARG A 158 6.48 5.99 -24.17
C ARG A 158 6.10 4.53 -24.28
N VAL A 159 7.05 3.69 -24.62
CA VAL A 159 6.89 2.23 -24.59
C VAL A 159 8.00 1.65 -23.72
N LYS A 160 7.63 0.81 -22.74
CA LYS A 160 8.57 0.10 -21.88
C LYS A 160 8.26 -1.39 -21.92
N THR A 161 9.29 -2.22 -21.99
CA THR A 161 9.20 -3.67 -21.86
C THR A 161 10.17 -4.14 -20.79
N SER A 162 9.76 -5.10 -19.96
CA SER A 162 10.59 -5.64 -18.90
C SER A 162 10.41 -7.16 -18.74
N TYR A 163 11.45 -7.80 -18.19
CA TYR A 163 11.43 -9.21 -17.81
C TYR A 163 12.05 -9.43 -16.44
N GLN A 164 11.48 -10.37 -15.67
CA GLN A 164 11.93 -10.76 -14.34
C GLN A 164 11.91 -12.28 -14.21
N THR A 165 12.98 -12.86 -13.67
CA THR A 165 13.15 -14.33 -13.65
C THR A 165 12.43 -15.02 -12.51
N ALA A 166 12.34 -14.42 -11.30
CA ALA A 166 11.76 -15.10 -10.13
C ALA A 166 10.25 -15.38 -10.25
N TYR A 167 9.57 -14.65 -11.08
CA TYR A 167 8.14 -14.82 -11.38
C TYR A 167 7.89 -15.14 -12.85
N GLU A 168 8.97 -15.40 -13.63
CA GLU A 168 8.88 -15.52 -15.10
C GLU A 168 8.02 -14.39 -15.73
N ARG A 169 8.10 -13.20 -15.16
CA ARG A 169 7.22 -12.08 -15.50
C ARG A 169 7.72 -11.36 -16.73
N PHE A 170 6.85 -11.25 -17.72
CA PHE A 170 7.01 -10.33 -18.83
C PHE A 170 5.99 -9.21 -18.73
N ALA A 171 6.44 -7.94 -18.88
CA ALA A 171 5.53 -6.79 -18.84
C ALA A 171 5.80 -5.82 -19.98
N THR A 172 4.73 -5.18 -20.46
CA THR A 172 4.78 -4.06 -21.43
C THR A 172 3.88 -2.94 -20.95
N ASN A 173 4.44 -1.74 -20.92
CA ASN A 173 3.75 -0.50 -20.59
C ASN A 173 3.78 0.44 -21.80
N VAL A 174 2.65 1.05 -22.11
CA VAL A 174 2.51 2.07 -23.17
C VAL A 174 1.83 3.29 -22.56
N ALA A 175 2.45 4.45 -22.75
CA ALA A 175 1.87 5.75 -22.39
C ALA A 175 1.76 6.64 -23.62
N VAL A 176 0.67 7.40 -23.70
CA VAL A 176 0.46 8.48 -24.66
C VAL A 176 -0.01 9.71 -23.91
N TYR A 177 0.53 10.86 -24.25
CA TYR A 177 0.24 12.09 -23.53
C TYR A 177 0.34 13.31 -24.45
N ALA A 178 -0.48 14.32 -24.17
CA ALA A 178 -0.52 15.52 -24.97
C ALA A 178 -0.95 16.75 -24.17
N LYS A 179 -0.31 17.87 -24.46
CA LYS A 179 -0.75 19.22 -24.11
C LYS A 179 -1.34 19.85 -25.38
N VAL A 180 -2.67 19.79 -25.53
CA VAL A 180 -3.38 20.32 -26.70
C VAL A 180 -3.22 21.83 -26.78
N ASN A 181 -3.27 22.49 -25.64
CA ASN A 181 -3.00 23.91 -25.44
C ASN A 181 -2.73 24.14 -23.95
N ASP A 182 -2.53 25.39 -23.52
CA ASP A 182 -2.24 25.73 -22.12
C ASP A 182 -3.39 25.39 -21.15
N LYS A 183 -4.60 25.12 -21.68
CA LYS A 183 -5.79 24.82 -20.86
C LYS A 183 -6.16 23.35 -20.83
N LEU A 184 -5.62 22.51 -21.71
CA LEU A 184 -6.13 21.15 -21.86
C LEU A 184 -4.99 20.18 -22.14
N GLN A 185 -4.89 19.17 -21.27
CA GLN A 185 -3.88 18.10 -21.36
C GLN A 185 -4.56 16.73 -21.18
N PHE A 186 -3.99 15.70 -21.81
CA PHE A 186 -4.47 14.32 -21.74
C PHE A 186 -3.33 13.35 -21.50
N MET A 187 -3.64 12.27 -20.83
CA MET A 187 -2.73 11.13 -20.69
C MET A 187 -3.53 9.84 -20.68
N GLY A 188 -2.95 8.80 -21.29
CA GLY A 188 -3.38 7.43 -21.15
C GLY A 188 -2.18 6.53 -20.95
N ILE A 189 -2.17 5.70 -19.91
CA ILE A 189 -1.19 4.65 -19.66
C ILE A 189 -1.92 3.32 -19.62
N ALA A 190 -1.38 2.32 -20.31
CA ALA A 190 -1.83 0.94 -20.26
C ALA A 190 -0.66 0.02 -19.96
N ASN A 191 -0.84 -0.92 -19.06
CA ASN A 191 0.14 -1.92 -18.69
C ASN A 191 -0.45 -3.33 -18.83
N TYR A 192 0.34 -4.25 -19.36
CA TYR A 192 0.07 -5.67 -19.40
C TYR A 192 1.26 -6.42 -18.84
N SER A 193 1.03 -7.34 -17.91
CA SER A 193 2.06 -8.29 -17.50
C SER A 193 1.49 -9.70 -17.39
N GLU A 194 2.30 -10.69 -17.73
CA GLU A 194 2.03 -12.13 -17.57
C GLU A 194 3.08 -12.71 -16.65
N ASP A 195 2.64 -13.47 -15.65
CA ASP A 195 3.52 -14.14 -14.69
C ASP A 195 3.45 -15.65 -14.89
N GLY A 196 4.60 -16.31 -14.79
CA GLY A 196 4.75 -17.75 -14.73
C GLY A 196 4.82 -18.28 -13.29
N ASP A 197 5.66 -19.29 -13.10
CA ASP A 197 5.86 -19.93 -11.81
C ASP A 197 6.73 -19.08 -10.87
N LEU A 198 6.52 -19.21 -9.56
CA LEU A 198 7.33 -18.58 -8.54
C LEU A 198 8.54 -19.46 -8.21
N HIS A 199 9.75 -18.91 -8.34
CA HIS A 199 11.00 -19.57 -7.99
C HIS A 199 11.42 -19.24 -6.56
N ILE A 200 11.44 -20.26 -5.70
CA ILE A 200 11.90 -20.20 -4.31
C ILE A 200 13.17 -21.03 -4.19
N PRO A 201 14.24 -20.55 -3.50
CA PRO A 201 15.47 -21.33 -3.34
C PRO A 201 15.22 -22.69 -2.67
N ASP A 202 15.91 -23.73 -3.15
CA ASP A 202 15.85 -25.09 -2.62
C ASP A 202 14.43 -25.72 -2.63
N GLN A 203 13.56 -25.26 -3.52
CA GLN A 203 12.23 -25.84 -3.74
C GLN A 203 11.98 -26.05 -5.24
N GLU A 204 11.16 -27.06 -5.58
CA GLU A 204 10.56 -27.09 -6.91
C GLU A 204 9.72 -25.83 -7.11
N ALA A 205 9.71 -25.31 -8.34
CA ALA A 205 8.96 -24.11 -8.66
C ALA A 205 7.50 -24.26 -8.19
N VAL A 206 7.03 -23.32 -7.37
CA VAL A 206 5.66 -23.35 -6.90
C VAL A 206 4.78 -22.99 -8.09
N THR A 207 3.96 -23.94 -8.53
CA THR A 207 3.01 -23.78 -9.64
C THR A 207 1.89 -22.79 -9.23
N SER A 208 2.29 -21.62 -8.84
CA SER A 208 1.41 -20.52 -8.55
C SER A 208 1.50 -19.55 -9.71
N LYS A 209 0.86 -19.89 -10.83
CA LYS A 209 0.73 -18.95 -11.94
C LYS A 209 0.08 -17.70 -11.41
N GLN A 210 0.87 -16.66 -11.18
CA GLN A 210 0.39 -15.37 -10.67
C GLN A 210 -0.65 -14.74 -11.62
N GLY A 211 -0.67 -15.20 -12.89
CA GLY A 211 -1.66 -14.82 -13.88
C GLY A 211 -1.31 -13.54 -14.63
N GLU A 212 -2.34 -12.85 -15.11
CA GLU A 212 -2.20 -11.65 -15.92
C GLU A 212 -2.62 -10.41 -15.13
N LEU A 213 -1.78 -9.35 -15.16
CA LEU A 213 -2.18 -8.02 -14.73
C LEU A 213 -2.47 -7.15 -15.95
N LYS A 214 -3.66 -6.58 -15.99
CA LYS A 214 -4.10 -5.56 -16.95
C LYS A 214 -4.49 -4.33 -16.16
N SER A 215 -3.74 -3.26 -16.33
CA SER A 215 -3.98 -2.03 -15.59
C SER A 215 -3.85 -0.82 -16.49
N GLY A 216 -4.48 0.29 -16.11
CA GLY A 216 -4.45 1.51 -16.90
C GLY A 216 -4.94 2.72 -16.13
N VAL A 217 -4.45 3.88 -16.55
CA VAL A 217 -4.94 5.19 -16.11
C VAL A 217 -5.19 6.08 -17.32
N ALA A 218 -6.31 6.77 -17.31
CA ALA A 218 -6.60 7.85 -18.25
C ALA A 218 -6.87 9.13 -17.45
N LYS A 219 -6.23 10.22 -17.82
CA LYS A 219 -6.35 11.50 -17.11
C LYS A 219 -6.56 12.66 -18.08
N VAL A 220 -7.46 13.56 -17.70
CA VAL A 220 -7.69 14.84 -18.36
C VAL A 220 -7.43 15.93 -17.35
N VAL A 221 -6.55 16.88 -17.69
CA VAL A 221 -6.28 18.08 -16.91
C VAL A 221 -6.83 19.28 -17.66
N PHE A 222 -7.70 20.06 -17.02
CA PHE A 222 -8.33 21.25 -17.58
C PHE A 222 -8.05 22.47 -16.70
N ILE A 223 -7.35 23.45 -17.25
CA ILE A 223 -6.90 24.70 -16.60
C ILE A 223 -7.59 25.88 -17.31
N PRO A 224 -8.87 26.20 -17.01
CA PRO A 224 -9.60 27.26 -17.70
C PRO A 224 -8.96 28.65 -17.54
N ASN A 225 -8.29 28.87 -16.41
CA ASN A 225 -7.54 30.08 -16.04
C ASN A 225 -6.53 29.73 -14.93
N ASP A 226 -5.66 30.68 -14.58
CA ASP A 226 -4.55 30.51 -13.62
C ASP A 226 -5.02 30.16 -12.19
N ALA A 227 -6.26 30.42 -11.85
CA ALA A 227 -6.83 30.15 -10.53
C ALA A 227 -7.50 28.76 -10.42
N ASN A 228 -7.74 28.06 -11.51
CA ASN A 228 -8.53 26.83 -11.50
C ASN A 228 -7.84 25.70 -12.24
N GLU A 229 -7.70 24.55 -11.59
CA GLU A 229 -7.29 23.29 -12.20
C GLU A 229 -8.32 22.21 -11.90
N PHE A 230 -8.75 21.49 -12.93
CA PHE A 230 -9.61 20.30 -12.80
C PHE A 230 -8.87 19.10 -13.32
N LYS A 231 -8.88 17.99 -12.56
CA LYS A 231 -8.35 16.68 -12.98
C LYS A 231 -9.45 15.65 -12.94
N LEU A 232 -9.72 15.02 -14.07
CA LEU A 232 -10.59 13.84 -14.15
C LEU A 232 -9.70 12.63 -14.42
N THR A 233 -9.69 11.67 -13.50
CA THR A 233 -8.89 10.45 -13.59
C THR A 233 -9.80 9.24 -13.61
N PHE A 234 -9.53 8.29 -14.51
CA PHE A 234 -10.02 6.92 -14.49
C PHE A 234 -8.84 5.97 -14.32
N ASN A 235 -8.88 5.13 -13.31
CA ASN A 235 -7.88 4.10 -13.04
C ASN A 235 -8.55 2.73 -13.01
N ARG A 236 -7.95 1.75 -13.71
CA ARG A 236 -8.39 0.36 -13.70
C ARG A 236 -7.23 -0.56 -13.34
N TYR A 237 -7.52 -1.55 -12.50
CA TYR A 237 -6.64 -2.65 -12.11
C TYR A 237 -7.39 -3.96 -12.25
N ASN A 238 -6.83 -4.93 -12.98
CA ASN A 238 -7.39 -6.27 -13.14
C ASN A 238 -6.24 -7.27 -13.06
N ASP A 239 -6.23 -8.08 -12.01
CA ASP A 239 -5.21 -9.11 -11.76
C ASP A 239 -5.90 -10.48 -11.66
N GLY A 240 -5.82 -11.30 -12.72
CA GLY A 240 -6.54 -12.57 -12.86
C GLY A 240 -5.62 -13.75 -13.16
N GLY A 241 -5.93 -14.93 -12.61
CA GLY A 241 -5.17 -16.16 -12.86
C GLY A 241 -5.67 -17.37 -12.10
N LYS A 242 -5.14 -18.54 -12.45
CA LYS A 242 -5.34 -19.76 -11.66
C LYS A 242 -4.42 -19.76 -10.47
N ARG A 243 -5.00 -19.71 -9.28
CA ARG A 243 -4.26 -19.45 -8.03
C ARG A 243 -4.81 -20.30 -6.91
N GLN A 244 -4.03 -20.40 -5.84
CA GLN A 244 -4.49 -20.99 -4.57
C GLN A 244 -5.66 -20.20 -4.01
N LEU A 245 -6.55 -20.86 -3.28
CA LEU A 245 -7.75 -20.28 -2.70
C LEU A 245 -7.45 -19.08 -1.78
N SER A 246 -6.31 -19.13 -1.08
CA SER A 246 -5.84 -18.06 -0.19
C SER A 246 -4.51 -17.51 -0.68
N GLY A 247 -4.47 -16.24 -1.07
CA GLY A 247 -3.26 -15.60 -1.59
C GLY A 247 -2.12 -15.48 -0.57
N GLU A 248 -2.43 -15.44 0.73
CA GLU A 248 -1.43 -15.45 1.81
C GLU A 248 -0.59 -16.74 1.84
N LYS A 249 -1.13 -17.85 1.31
CA LYS A 249 -0.44 -19.15 1.23
C LYS A 249 0.50 -19.27 0.03
N ALA A 250 0.51 -18.30 -0.87
CA ALA A 250 1.39 -18.33 -2.03
C ALA A 250 2.86 -18.42 -1.57
N GLY A 251 3.57 -19.45 -2.03
CA GLY A 251 4.94 -19.74 -1.59
C GLY A 251 5.05 -20.77 -0.47
N ALA A 252 3.96 -21.26 0.10
CA ALA A 252 3.96 -22.40 1.03
C ALA A 252 3.95 -23.73 0.27
N LEU A 253 4.71 -24.73 0.77
CA LEU A 253 4.72 -26.09 0.19
C LEU A 253 3.37 -26.79 0.33
N TYR A 254 2.62 -26.49 1.36
CA TYR A 254 1.23 -26.93 1.52
C TYR A 254 0.33 -25.95 0.77
N ALA A 255 0.45 -25.98 -0.50
CA ALA A 255 -0.58 -25.47 -1.36
C ALA A 255 -1.62 -26.58 -1.51
N ASP A 256 -2.87 -26.32 -1.13
CA ASP A 256 -3.95 -27.19 -1.57
C ASP A 256 -3.84 -27.31 -3.09
N ASP A 257 -3.88 -28.54 -3.64
CA ASP A 257 -3.75 -28.79 -5.09
C ASP A 257 -4.90 -28.14 -5.89
N GLU A 258 -5.81 -27.44 -5.22
CA GLU A 258 -6.96 -26.78 -5.80
C GLU A 258 -6.62 -25.35 -6.24
N HIS A 259 -6.22 -25.22 -7.51
CA HIS A 259 -6.04 -23.93 -8.16
C HIS A 259 -7.33 -23.57 -8.91
N ASN A 260 -8.00 -22.52 -8.43
CA ASN A 260 -9.17 -21.95 -9.07
C ASN A 260 -8.83 -20.62 -9.75
N TYR A 261 -9.58 -20.26 -10.77
CA TYR A 261 -9.44 -18.93 -11.34
C TYR A 261 -9.98 -17.88 -10.36
N HIS A 262 -9.13 -16.88 -10.07
CA HIS A 262 -9.50 -15.70 -9.29
C HIS A 262 -9.10 -14.46 -10.06
N SER A 263 -9.92 -13.43 -10.01
CA SER A 263 -9.52 -12.10 -10.46
C SER A 263 -9.84 -11.05 -9.41
N LEU A 264 -8.89 -10.16 -9.11
CA LEU A 264 -9.12 -8.94 -8.37
C LEU A 264 -9.25 -7.78 -9.35
N ASN A 265 -10.36 -7.08 -9.29
CA ASN A 265 -10.68 -5.97 -10.15
C ASN A 265 -10.90 -4.71 -9.32
N ARG A 266 -10.42 -3.57 -9.81
CA ARG A 266 -10.73 -2.26 -9.23
C ARG A 266 -10.89 -1.23 -10.32
N ASP A 267 -11.98 -0.48 -10.24
CA ASP A 267 -12.28 0.69 -11.07
C ASP A 267 -12.41 1.91 -10.16
N THR A 268 -11.62 2.95 -10.41
CA THR A 268 -11.65 4.21 -9.64
C THR A 268 -11.83 5.38 -10.60
N VAL A 269 -12.76 6.26 -10.27
CA VAL A 269 -12.95 7.55 -10.95
C VAL A 269 -12.80 8.65 -9.92
N THR A 270 -11.96 9.66 -10.21
CA THR A 270 -11.82 10.85 -9.37
C THR A 270 -12.02 12.11 -10.18
N LEU A 271 -12.68 13.08 -9.57
CA LEU A 271 -12.74 14.45 -10.05
C LEU A 271 -12.17 15.35 -8.97
N GLN A 272 -11.02 15.94 -9.26
CA GLN A 272 -10.33 16.87 -8.38
C GLN A 272 -10.46 18.29 -8.94
N HIS A 273 -10.63 19.26 -8.07
CA HIS A 273 -10.62 20.67 -8.38
C HIS A 273 -9.74 21.41 -7.38
N GLU A 274 -8.81 22.18 -7.90
CA GLU A 274 -7.99 23.10 -7.13
C GLU A 274 -8.32 24.53 -7.56
N TYR A 275 -8.66 25.37 -6.58
CA TYR A 275 -8.92 26.78 -6.77
C TYR A 275 -7.96 27.61 -5.92
N ASP A 276 -7.07 28.32 -6.60
CA ASP A 276 -6.13 29.27 -5.99
C ASP A 276 -6.34 30.65 -6.62
N ALA A 277 -6.96 31.52 -5.85
CA ALA A 277 -7.22 32.90 -6.29
C ALA A 277 -6.00 33.84 -6.10
N GLY A 278 -4.85 33.33 -5.66
CA GLY A 278 -3.70 34.14 -5.23
C GLY A 278 -3.99 34.95 -3.95
N SER A 279 -4.89 34.45 -3.13
CA SER A 279 -5.31 35.05 -1.84
C SER A 279 -4.78 34.21 -0.69
N ASP A 280 -4.20 34.84 0.32
CA ASP A 280 -3.76 34.14 1.54
C ASP A 280 -4.92 33.42 2.28
N LEU A 281 -6.16 33.76 1.99
CA LEU A 281 -7.32 33.22 2.70
C LEU A 281 -8.00 32.04 1.99
N VAL A 282 -7.81 31.90 0.68
CA VAL A 282 -8.57 30.92 -0.10
C VAL A 282 -7.64 30.13 -1.04
N HIS A 283 -7.33 28.92 -0.63
CA HIS A 283 -6.73 27.88 -1.47
C HIS A 283 -7.58 26.62 -1.27
N LEU A 284 -8.58 26.44 -2.15
CA LEU A 284 -9.60 25.41 -2.01
C LEU A 284 -9.24 24.17 -2.83
N LYS A 285 -9.27 23.00 -2.19
CA LYS A 285 -9.15 21.70 -2.85
C LYS A 285 -10.41 20.89 -2.62
N THR A 286 -10.95 20.35 -3.70
CA THR A 286 -12.14 19.50 -3.67
C THR A 286 -11.85 18.21 -4.42
N ASN A 287 -12.25 17.09 -3.85
CA ASN A 287 -12.15 15.78 -4.47
C ASN A 287 -13.48 15.05 -4.35
N ILE A 288 -13.93 14.44 -5.44
CA ILE A 288 -15.11 13.55 -5.47
C ILE A 288 -14.68 12.28 -6.17
N TYR A 289 -15.04 11.12 -5.61
CA TYR A 289 -14.62 9.86 -6.16
C TYR A 289 -15.68 8.76 -6.08
N TYR A 290 -15.54 7.81 -7.00
CA TYR A 290 -16.18 6.51 -7.01
C TYR A 290 -15.08 5.45 -7.11
N ASN A 291 -15.13 4.44 -6.26
CA ASN A 291 -14.25 3.28 -6.30
C ASN A 291 -15.07 2.00 -6.18
N ARG A 292 -14.83 1.03 -7.06
CA ARG A 292 -15.38 -0.32 -6.95
C ARG A 292 -14.23 -1.30 -6.98
N GLN A 293 -14.09 -2.10 -5.93
CA GLN A 293 -13.20 -3.25 -5.90
C GLN A 293 -14.03 -4.52 -5.78
N TYR A 294 -13.74 -5.50 -6.65
CA TYR A 294 -14.44 -6.77 -6.60
C TYR A 294 -13.51 -7.92 -6.96
N MET A 295 -13.75 -9.07 -6.32
CA MET A 295 -13.03 -10.31 -6.56
C MET A 295 -13.99 -11.34 -7.12
N GLU A 296 -13.70 -11.85 -8.32
CA GLU A 296 -14.38 -12.96 -8.94
C GLU A 296 -13.67 -14.27 -8.65
N ARG A 297 -14.43 -15.33 -8.43
CA ARG A 297 -13.93 -16.69 -8.25
C ARG A 297 -14.81 -17.67 -8.99
N ASP A 298 -14.16 -18.55 -9.76
CA ASP A 298 -14.84 -19.64 -10.46
C ASP A 298 -15.42 -20.68 -9.49
N VAL A 299 -16.23 -21.60 -10.02
CA VAL A 299 -16.75 -22.77 -9.31
C VAL A 299 -15.66 -23.49 -8.54
N LEU A 300 -15.92 -23.74 -7.28
CA LEU A 300 -15.06 -24.48 -6.38
C LEU A 300 -15.78 -25.74 -5.90
N VAL A 301 -15.11 -26.89 -6.01
CA VAL A 301 -15.53 -28.09 -5.29
C VAL A 301 -14.67 -28.20 -4.04
N ASP A 302 -15.26 -27.94 -2.88
CA ASP A 302 -14.57 -27.91 -1.60
C ASP A 302 -14.97 -29.11 -0.72
N THR A 303 -14.14 -29.42 0.27
CA THR A 303 -14.48 -30.42 1.30
C THR A 303 -15.64 -29.91 2.15
N ALA A 304 -16.71 -30.70 2.21
CA ALA A 304 -17.76 -30.46 3.17
C ALA A 304 -17.34 -30.98 4.55
N TRP A 305 -17.52 -30.16 5.58
CA TRP A 305 -17.22 -30.49 6.95
C TRP A 305 -18.48 -30.54 7.80
N ASP A 306 -18.61 -31.54 8.66
CA ASP A 306 -19.69 -31.63 9.65
C ASP A 306 -19.12 -32.05 11.03
N LYS A 307 -19.92 -32.00 12.06
CA LYS A 307 -19.53 -32.45 13.38
C LYS A 307 -20.06 -33.87 13.63
N ASP A 308 -19.21 -34.76 14.16
CA ASP A 308 -19.63 -36.07 14.63
C ASP A 308 -20.47 -35.96 15.92
N ALA A 309 -20.95 -37.08 16.43
CA ALA A 309 -21.77 -37.16 17.64
C ALA A 309 -21.06 -36.61 18.89
N ASN A 310 -19.74 -36.43 18.87
CA ASN A 310 -18.93 -35.90 19.96
C ASN A 310 -18.59 -34.40 19.72
N GLY A 311 -19.11 -33.78 18.67
CA GLY A 311 -18.85 -32.38 18.33
C GLY A 311 -17.51 -32.13 17.62
N LYS A 312 -16.77 -33.18 17.22
CA LYS A 312 -15.49 -33.06 16.47
C LYS A 312 -15.77 -32.88 15.00
N TRP A 313 -15.07 -31.93 14.37
CA TRP A 313 -15.14 -31.72 12.93
C TRP A 313 -14.56 -32.91 12.15
N ILE A 314 -15.36 -33.44 11.21
CA ILE A 314 -15.01 -34.54 10.31
C ILE A 314 -15.30 -34.12 8.88
N LYS A 315 -14.55 -34.72 7.93
CA LYS A 315 -14.89 -34.59 6.50
C LYS A 315 -16.17 -35.35 6.21
N ASP A 316 -17.16 -34.67 5.64
CA ASP A 316 -18.46 -35.26 5.28
C ASP A 316 -18.80 -34.97 3.82
N GLY A 317 -17.93 -35.40 2.92
CA GLY A 317 -18.14 -35.30 1.48
C GLY A 317 -17.57 -34.04 0.87
N THR A 318 -18.21 -33.60 -0.22
CA THR A 318 -17.83 -32.43 -1.01
C THR A 318 -19.02 -31.53 -1.33
N ILE A 319 -18.78 -30.24 -1.50
CA ILE A 319 -19.77 -29.25 -1.90
C ILE A 319 -19.26 -28.49 -3.12
N ALA A 320 -20.06 -28.41 -4.17
CA ALA A 320 -19.80 -27.50 -5.29
C ALA A 320 -20.34 -26.13 -4.95
N ILE A 321 -19.46 -25.16 -4.92
CA ILE A 321 -19.75 -23.75 -4.65
C ILE A 321 -19.70 -23.03 -5.99
N PRO A 322 -20.78 -22.35 -6.42
CA PRO A 322 -20.82 -21.68 -7.71
C PRO A 322 -19.87 -20.49 -7.77
N ASP A 323 -19.74 -19.91 -8.95
CA ASP A 323 -19.03 -18.64 -9.17
C ASP A 323 -19.50 -17.59 -8.19
N ARG A 324 -18.57 -16.77 -7.71
CA ARG A 324 -18.82 -15.76 -6.68
C ARG A 324 -18.13 -14.48 -7.04
N GLU A 325 -18.84 -13.38 -6.81
CA GLU A 325 -18.28 -12.04 -6.84
C GLU A 325 -18.41 -11.40 -5.46
N TYR A 326 -17.28 -11.00 -4.90
CA TYR A 326 -17.21 -10.22 -3.64
C TYR A 326 -17.02 -8.78 -4.03
N ASN A 327 -17.95 -7.91 -3.68
CA ASN A 327 -17.97 -6.53 -4.09
C ASN A 327 -17.84 -5.57 -2.92
N VAL A 328 -17.06 -4.51 -3.11
CA VAL A 328 -17.08 -3.30 -2.29
C VAL A 328 -17.15 -2.08 -3.20
N THR A 329 -18.17 -1.25 -3.01
CA THR A 329 -18.31 0.02 -3.74
C THR A 329 -18.23 1.18 -2.75
N THR A 330 -17.38 2.17 -3.04
CA THR A 330 -17.18 3.36 -2.22
C THR A 330 -17.43 4.61 -3.04
N ILE A 331 -18.27 5.51 -2.52
CA ILE A 331 -18.49 6.85 -3.05
C ILE A 331 -18.14 7.84 -1.93
N GLY A 332 -17.35 8.85 -2.24
CA GLY A 332 -16.97 9.82 -1.25
C GLY A 332 -16.35 11.07 -1.84
N GLY A 333 -15.87 11.91 -0.96
CA GLY A 333 -15.18 13.15 -1.33
C GLY A 333 -14.70 13.92 -0.12
N ASP A 334 -13.92 14.93 -0.40
CA ASP A 334 -13.47 15.93 0.57
C ASP A 334 -13.47 17.33 -0.04
N ILE A 335 -13.62 18.30 0.82
CA ILE A 335 -13.42 19.72 0.52
C ILE A 335 -12.60 20.31 1.64
N ARG A 336 -11.49 20.95 1.31
CA ARG A 336 -10.63 21.62 2.28
C ARG A 336 -10.15 22.97 1.76
N ASN A 337 -10.00 23.91 2.68
CA ASN A 337 -9.39 25.19 2.41
C ASN A 337 -8.10 25.35 3.24
N ILE A 338 -7.13 26.03 2.65
CA ILE A 338 -5.92 26.47 3.35
C ILE A 338 -5.95 28.00 3.41
N SER A 339 -5.69 28.57 4.58
CA SER A 339 -5.64 30.01 4.82
C SER A 339 -4.37 30.36 5.58
N TRP A 340 -3.63 31.35 5.11
CA TRP A 340 -2.47 31.90 5.80
C TRP A 340 -2.86 33.20 6.49
N VAL A 341 -2.73 33.25 7.82
CA VAL A 341 -3.09 34.43 8.64
C VAL A 341 -1.92 34.76 9.58
N GLY A 342 -1.08 35.67 9.18
CA GLY A 342 0.17 35.94 9.88
C GLY A 342 1.09 34.73 9.82
N GLU A 343 1.50 34.23 10.98
CA GLU A 343 2.35 33.03 11.14
C GLU A 343 1.54 31.71 11.22
N HIS A 344 0.23 31.77 10.99
CA HIS A 344 -0.67 30.62 11.03
C HIS A 344 -0.99 30.11 9.64
N GLU A 345 -0.85 28.79 9.42
CA GLU A 345 -1.43 28.08 8.31
C GLU A 345 -2.61 27.24 8.80
N LEU A 346 -3.81 27.69 8.46
CA LEU A 346 -5.06 27.05 8.85
C LEU A 346 -5.55 26.15 7.73
N THR A 347 -5.57 24.83 7.96
CA THR A 347 -6.21 23.86 7.08
C THR A 347 -7.50 23.36 7.71
N TYR A 348 -8.63 23.55 7.04
CA TYR A 348 -9.93 23.12 7.54
C TYR A 348 -10.80 22.59 6.42
N GLY A 349 -11.70 21.67 6.78
CA GLY A 349 -12.52 21.04 5.77
C GLY A 349 -13.43 19.96 6.34
N LEU A 350 -14.07 19.27 5.40
CA LEU A 350 -14.90 18.11 5.68
C LEU A 350 -14.59 17.02 4.65
N ASP A 351 -14.65 15.77 5.10
CA ASP A 351 -14.60 14.60 4.25
C ASP A 351 -15.73 13.62 4.59
N GLY A 352 -16.03 12.74 3.68
CA GLY A 352 -17.01 11.69 3.94
C GLY A 352 -17.06 10.66 2.83
N TYR A 353 -17.51 9.45 3.21
CA TYR A 353 -17.72 8.38 2.26
C TYR A 353 -18.85 7.45 2.70
N LYS A 354 -19.40 6.76 1.70
CA LYS A 354 -20.27 5.61 1.89
C LYS A 354 -19.65 4.43 1.16
N ALA A 355 -19.44 3.33 1.87
CA ALA A 355 -19.01 2.07 1.30
C ALA A 355 -20.10 1.01 1.49
N GLU A 356 -20.34 0.20 0.47
CA GLU A 356 -21.29 -0.91 0.46
C GLU A 356 -20.58 -2.19 0.05
N GLN A 357 -20.92 -3.29 0.72
CA GLN A 357 -20.30 -4.59 0.53
C GLN A 357 -21.37 -5.66 0.35
N TRP A 358 -21.19 -6.55 -0.64
CA TRP A 358 -22.08 -7.69 -0.85
C TRP A 358 -21.34 -8.85 -1.54
N ILE A 359 -21.94 -10.04 -1.44
CA ILE A 359 -21.48 -11.24 -2.18
C ILE A 359 -22.59 -11.64 -3.12
N ASP A 360 -22.31 -11.62 -4.43
CA ASP A 360 -23.18 -12.21 -5.45
C ASP A 360 -22.71 -13.64 -5.73
N ALA A 361 -23.57 -14.61 -5.42
CA ALA A 361 -23.28 -16.03 -5.61
C ALA A 361 -24.58 -16.85 -5.65
N GLY A 362 -24.57 -17.91 -6.46
CA GLY A 362 -25.61 -18.94 -6.39
C GLY A 362 -25.48 -19.81 -5.13
N ASP A 363 -26.46 -20.70 -4.94
CA ASP A 363 -26.41 -21.67 -3.85
C ASP A 363 -25.44 -22.81 -4.18
N GLY A 364 -24.60 -23.17 -3.20
CA GLY A 364 -23.74 -24.35 -3.27
C GLY A 364 -24.53 -25.62 -3.13
N VAL A 365 -24.11 -26.69 -3.82
CA VAL A 365 -24.78 -28.00 -3.77
C VAL A 365 -23.84 -29.06 -3.23
N TYR A 366 -24.25 -29.75 -2.17
CA TYR A 366 -23.49 -30.87 -1.63
C TYR A 366 -23.46 -32.01 -2.65
N GLN A 367 -22.26 -32.36 -3.12
CA GLN A 367 -22.04 -33.39 -4.14
C GLN A 367 -21.97 -34.80 -3.55
N SER A 368 -21.53 -34.90 -2.30
CA SER A 368 -21.40 -36.16 -1.57
C SER A 368 -21.45 -35.93 -0.05
N GLY A 369 -21.51 -37.02 0.73
CA GLY A 369 -21.61 -36.97 2.19
C GLY A 369 -23.05 -37.10 2.70
N SER A 370 -23.26 -36.91 4.00
CA SER A 370 -24.58 -37.05 4.65
C SER A 370 -25.61 -36.04 4.11
N LYS A 371 -25.15 -34.91 3.60
CA LYS A 371 -25.98 -33.82 3.06
C LYS A 371 -26.10 -33.81 1.54
N GLN A 372 -25.70 -34.90 0.86
CA GLN A 372 -25.73 -34.97 -0.61
C GLN A 372 -27.09 -34.51 -1.18
N GLY A 373 -27.05 -33.56 -2.12
CA GLY A 373 -28.23 -32.98 -2.77
C GLY A 373 -28.85 -31.80 -2.00
N GLU A 374 -28.41 -31.52 -0.77
CA GLU A 374 -28.82 -30.30 -0.06
C GLU A 374 -28.10 -29.07 -0.65
N THR A 375 -28.70 -27.90 -0.42
CA THR A 375 -28.13 -26.61 -0.84
C THR A 375 -27.65 -25.80 0.35
N LYS A 376 -26.64 -24.98 0.12
CA LYS A 376 -26.12 -24.03 1.07
C LYS A 376 -26.01 -22.64 0.42
N LYS A 377 -26.61 -21.65 1.05
CA LYS A 377 -26.59 -20.27 0.56
C LYS A 377 -25.20 -19.66 0.70
N TYR A 378 -24.69 -19.01 -0.36
CA TYR A 378 -23.42 -18.29 -0.40
C TYR A 378 -23.57 -16.81 -0.77
N GLY A 379 -24.59 -16.43 -1.55
CA GLY A 379 -24.93 -15.03 -1.77
C GLY A 379 -25.44 -14.37 -0.48
N MET A 380 -25.01 -13.15 -0.24
CA MET A 380 -25.42 -12.39 0.95
C MET A 380 -25.38 -10.89 0.69
N ASP A 381 -26.35 -10.18 1.25
CA ASP A 381 -26.26 -8.76 1.42
C ASP A 381 -25.21 -8.49 2.50
N GLY A 382 -24.31 -7.57 2.21
CA GLY A 382 -23.25 -7.17 3.12
C GLY A 382 -23.66 -5.99 3.99
N GLY A 383 -22.66 -5.43 4.66
CA GLY A 383 -22.80 -4.22 5.44
C GLY A 383 -22.65 -2.95 4.60
N THR A 384 -23.05 -1.85 5.19
CA THR A 384 -22.73 -0.51 4.72
C THR A 384 -21.99 0.26 5.80
N VAL A 385 -21.04 1.10 5.37
CA VAL A 385 -20.38 2.08 6.23
C VAL A 385 -20.64 3.44 5.65
N THR A 386 -21.06 4.40 6.51
CA THR A 386 -21.13 5.82 6.17
C THR A 386 -20.33 6.61 7.20
N ALA A 387 -19.31 7.32 6.76
CA ALA A 387 -18.45 8.10 7.64
C ALA A 387 -18.37 9.56 7.18
N TYR A 388 -18.31 10.47 8.15
CA TYR A 388 -18.12 11.91 7.93
C TYR A 388 -17.10 12.43 8.92
N GLY A 389 -16.24 13.33 8.49
CA GLY A 389 -15.28 14.02 9.33
C GLY A 389 -15.32 15.53 9.11
N LEU A 390 -15.32 16.30 10.18
CA LEU A 390 -15.06 17.74 10.17
C LEU A 390 -13.75 18.00 10.89
N TYR A 391 -12.86 18.79 10.29
CA TYR A 391 -11.55 19.01 10.86
C TYR A 391 -11.03 20.44 10.69
N LEU A 392 -10.19 20.83 11.63
CA LEU A 392 -9.38 22.04 11.62
C LEU A 392 -7.99 21.69 12.12
N GLN A 393 -6.97 22.11 11.38
CA GLN A 393 -5.57 22.04 11.78
C GLN A 393 -4.94 23.42 11.63
N ASP A 394 -4.19 23.84 12.63
CA ASP A 394 -3.42 25.08 12.65
C ASP A 394 -1.95 24.72 12.80
N MET A 395 -1.13 25.13 11.85
CA MET A 395 0.32 25.11 11.95
C MET A 395 0.79 26.54 12.21
N TYR A 396 1.35 26.74 13.39
CA TYR A 396 1.87 28.02 13.85
C TYR A 396 3.37 27.98 13.95
N GLU A 397 4.04 28.89 13.25
CA GLU A 397 5.50 29.05 13.33
C GLU A 397 5.86 30.30 14.13
N PHE A 398 6.67 30.12 15.16
CA PHE A 398 7.13 31.21 16.00
C PHE A 398 8.58 31.01 16.40
N SER A 399 9.49 31.87 15.91
CA SER A 399 10.93 31.76 16.15
C SER A 399 11.44 30.34 15.82
N ASP A 400 11.93 29.63 16.82
CA ASP A 400 12.47 28.27 16.69
C ASP A 400 11.44 27.17 16.97
N PHE A 401 10.17 27.54 17.14
CA PHE A 401 9.07 26.61 17.39
C PHE A 401 8.14 26.50 16.19
N ARG A 402 7.76 25.27 15.85
CA ARG A 402 6.61 24.95 14.98
C ARG A 402 5.63 24.13 15.81
N LEU A 403 4.41 24.64 15.93
CA LEU A 403 3.34 23.99 16.65
C LEU A 403 2.20 23.65 15.69
N THR A 404 1.88 22.36 15.53
CA THR A 404 0.70 21.93 14.80
C THR A 404 -0.34 21.42 15.78
N THR A 405 -1.52 22.05 15.80
CA THR A 405 -2.67 21.61 16.58
C THR A 405 -3.81 21.26 15.66
N GLY A 406 -4.46 20.15 15.94
CA GLY A 406 -5.57 19.65 15.13
C GLY A 406 -6.76 19.24 15.99
N LEU A 407 -7.94 19.43 15.46
CA LEU A 407 -9.18 18.93 16.03
C LEU A 407 -10.01 18.30 14.93
N ARG A 408 -10.42 17.05 15.13
CA ARG A 408 -11.25 16.31 14.20
C ARG A 408 -12.44 15.70 14.92
N TYR A 409 -13.64 15.86 14.36
CA TYR A 409 -14.85 15.18 14.81
C TYR A 409 -15.31 14.22 13.73
N ASP A 410 -15.34 12.94 14.06
CA ASP A 410 -15.75 11.85 13.17
C ASP A 410 -17.08 11.26 13.62
N VAL A 411 -17.94 10.95 12.64
CA VAL A 411 -19.16 10.17 12.79
C VAL A 411 -19.08 8.98 11.86
N HIS A 412 -19.33 7.78 12.38
CA HIS A 412 -19.24 6.53 11.65
C HIS A 412 -20.48 5.69 11.91
N LYS A 413 -21.18 5.30 10.85
CA LYS A 413 -22.42 4.52 10.91
C LYS A 413 -22.29 3.22 10.15
N LEU A 414 -22.60 2.14 10.84
CA LEU A 414 -22.81 0.83 10.21
C LEU A 414 -24.28 0.65 9.86
N GLY A 415 -24.55 -0.06 8.77
CA GLY A 415 -25.90 -0.44 8.36
C GLY A 415 -25.89 -1.76 7.60
N GLY A 416 -27.06 -2.26 7.18
CA GLY A 416 -27.24 -3.54 6.50
C GLY A 416 -27.47 -4.65 7.51
N VAL A 417 -26.65 -5.72 7.47
CA VAL A 417 -26.72 -6.83 8.47
C VAL A 417 -26.20 -6.43 9.84
N TYR A 418 -25.55 -5.28 9.95
CA TYR A 418 -25.04 -4.71 11.19
C TYR A 418 -25.67 -3.35 11.43
N ASP A 419 -25.70 -2.95 12.70
CA ASP A 419 -26.19 -1.65 13.11
C ASP A 419 -25.28 -1.09 14.21
N GLY A 420 -24.82 0.14 14.04
CA GLY A 420 -23.94 0.81 15.00
C GLY A 420 -23.64 2.25 14.60
N ASP A 421 -23.80 3.13 15.58
CA ASP A 421 -23.43 4.54 15.47
C ASP A 421 -22.26 4.84 16.40
N PHE A 422 -21.20 5.41 15.87
CA PHE A 422 -19.99 5.75 16.60
C PHE A 422 -19.59 7.18 16.26
N ASP A 423 -19.17 7.94 17.26
CA ASP A 423 -18.62 9.27 17.04
C ASP A 423 -17.50 9.59 18.03
N GLN A 424 -16.60 10.47 17.64
CA GLN A 424 -15.53 10.94 18.52
C GLN A 424 -14.95 12.28 18.09
N LEU A 425 -14.64 13.10 19.10
CA LEU A 425 -13.76 14.25 18.97
C LEU A 425 -12.31 13.84 19.25
N SER A 426 -11.42 14.07 18.29
CA SER A 426 -10.04 13.61 18.29
C SER A 426 -9.07 14.81 18.23
N PRO A 427 -8.56 15.29 19.38
CA PRO A 427 -7.50 16.29 19.40
C PRO A 427 -6.18 15.68 18.92
N LYS A 428 -5.40 16.49 18.21
CA LYS A 428 -4.06 16.19 17.66
C LYS A 428 -3.11 17.32 18.04
N PHE A 429 -1.85 16.93 18.23
CA PHE A 429 -0.80 17.89 18.60
C PHE A 429 0.55 17.41 18.07
N LYS A 430 1.33 18.31 17.47
CA LYS A 430 2.74 18.09 17.12
C LYS A 430 3.50 19.36 17.46
N GLY A 431 4.56 19.23 18.24
CA GLY A 431 5.48 20.32 18.59
C GLY A 431 6.88 20.01 18.08
N GLU A 432 7.50 20.99 17.46
CA GLU A 432 8.88 20.93 16.98
C GLU A 432 9.64 22.14 17.54
N TYR A 433 10.86 21.91 18.03
CA TYR A 433 11.69 22.95 18.60
C TYR A 433 13.13 22.82 18.10
N GLN A 434 13.60 23.86 17.39
CA GLN A 434 14.98 23.98 16.95
C GLN A 434 15.83 24.43 18.13
N THR A 435 16.46 23.49 18.83
CA THR A 435 17.24 23.79 20.06
C THR A 435 18.63 24.38 19.78
N THR A 436 19.20 24.00 18.66
CA THR A 436 20.48 24.53 18.11
C THR A 436 20.39 24.51 16.59
N ASP A 437 21.34 25.11 15.88
CA ASP A 437 21.41 25.10 14.42
C ASP A 437 21.31 23.68 13.83
N ASN A 438 21.70 22.66 14.58
CA ASN A 438 21.80 21.30 14.10
C ASN A 438 20.82 20.30 14.77
N LEU A 439 20.10 20.72 15.82
CA LEU A 439 19.23 19.81 16.60
C LEU A 439 17.80 20.32 16.68
N LYS A 440 16.88 19.57 16.12
CA LYS A 440 15.44 19.76 16.26
C LYS A 440 14.83 18.65 17.11
N LEU A 441 14.08 19.00 18.14
CA LEU A 441 13.30 18.08 18.96
C LEU A 441 11.86 18.02 18.46
N ARG A 442 11.24 16.85 18.56
CA ARG A 442 9.85 16.63 18.14
C ARG A 442 9.06 15.88 19.21
N VAL A 443 7.81 16.29 19.41
CA VAL A 443 6.83 15.56 20.22
C VAL A 443 5.49 15.53 19.49
N GLY A 444 4.74 14.44 19.64
CA GLY A 444 3.45 14.25 19.02
C GLY A 444 2.45 13.56 19.95
N TYR A 445 1.20 13.92 19.81
CA TYR A 445 0.06 13.27 20.45
C TYR A 445 -1.12 13.23 19.49
N GLY A 446 -1.79 12.07 19.41
CA GLY A 446 -3.02 11.92 18.66
C GLY A 446 -4.03 11.08 19.43
N ARG A 447 -5.24 11.60 19.62
CA ARG A 447 -6.39 10.77 19.96
C ARG A 447 -6.84 10.02 18.71
N LEU A 448 -7.01 8.70 18.80
CA LEU A 448 -7.30 7.80 17.70
C LEU A 448 -8.74 7.30 17.75
N PHE A 449 -9.32 7.09 16.56
CA PHE A 449 -10.69 6.61 16.41
C PHE A 449 -10.85 5.78 15.14
N LYS A 450 -11.49 4.62 15.25
CA LYS A 450 -11.93 3.81 14.12
C LYS A 450 -13.23 3.11 14.48
N GLY A 451 -14.28 3.34 13.69
CA GLY A 451 -15.50 2.53 13.72
C GLY A 451 -15.24 1.13 13.15
N ALA A 452 -16.22 0.25 13.20
CA ALA A 452 -16.12 -1.05 12.54
C ALA A 452 -15.94 -0.91 11.02
N SER A 453 -15.08 -1.73 10.44
CA SER A 453 -14.81 -1.74 8.99
C SER A 453 -15.55 -2.88 8.28
N LEU A 454 -15.78 -2.71 6.98
CA LEU A 454 -16.43 -3.73 6.15
C LEU A 454 -15.65 -5.05 6.08
N PRO A 455 -14.31 -5.10 6.00
CA PRO A 455 -13.54 -6.35 6.01
C PRO A 455 -13.81 -7.22 7.22
N GLU A 456 -14.04 -6.61 8.38
CA GLU A 456 -14.37 -7.30 9.63
C GLU A 456 -15.76 -7.94 9.56
N THR A 457 -16.67 -7.36 8.78
CA THR A 457 -18.04 -7.86 8.62
C THR A 457 -18.18 -9.02 7.63
N LEU A 458 -17.37 -9.06 6.53
CA LEU A 458 -17.44 -10.13 5.51
C LEU A 458 -16.87 -11.48 5.95
N THR A 459 -16.02 -11.50 6.96
CA THR A 459 -15.47 -12.77 7.49
C THR A 459 -16.51 -13.58 8.21
N MET A 460 -17.63 -12.98 8.56
CA MET A 460 -18.68 -13.65 9.30
C MET A 460 -19.51 -14.52 8.36
N LYS A 461 -19.64 -15.78 8.70
CA LYS A 461 -20.54 -16.70 8.01
C LYS A 461 -21.92 -16.05 8.00
N ALA A 462 -22.59 -16.06 6.85
CA ALA A 462 -23.97 -15.63 6.71
C ALA A 462 -24.85 -16.33 7.75
N ALA A 463 -24.93 -15.76 8.93
CA ALA A 463 -25.90 -16.14 9.93
C ALA A 463 -27.01 -15.10 9.85
N ALA A 464 -28.15 -15.50 9.33
CA ALA A 464 -29.32 -14.66 9.11
C ALA A 464 -29.85 -13.96 10.37
N ASP A 465 -29.23 -14.17 11.54
CA ASP A 465 -29.72 -13.73 12.85
C ASP A 465 -28.63 -13.08 13.74
N VAL A 466 -27.51 -12.62 13.19
CA VAL A 466 -26.49 -11.96 14.02
C VAL A 466 -26.92 -10.52 14.30
N LYS A 467 -27.62 -10.34 15.40
CA LYS A 467 -27.79 -9.01 16.02
C LYS A 467 -26.51 -8.66 16.76
N GLN A 468 -25.82 -7.66 16.28
CA GLN A 468 -24.71 -7.05 16.99
C GLN A 468 -25.25 -6.16 18.09
N SER A 469 -25.08 -6.55 19.35
CA SER A 469 -25.38 -5.72 20.49
C SER A 469 -24.08 -5.24 21.14
N ASP A 470 -24.01 -3.96 21.44
CA ASP A 470 -23.04 -3.32 22.35
C ASP A 470 -21.56 -3.23 21.89
N THR A 471 -21.26 -3.29 20.59
CA THR A 471 -19.90 -3.00 20.12
C THR A 471 -19.57 -1.51 20.26
N LYS A 472 -18.35 -1.25 20.68
CA LYS A 472 -17.77 0.10 20.79
C LYS A 472 -16.79 0.33 19.64
N ALA A 473 -16.64 1.58 19.21
CA ALA A 473 -15.56 1.94 18.31
C ALA A 473 -14.20 1.63 18.95
N MET A 474 -13.24 1.25 18.14
CA MET A 474 -11.84 1.22 18.56
C MET A 474 -11.36 2.65 18.78
N THR A 475 -10.83 2.94 19.94
CA THR A 475 -10.29 4.25 20.30
C THR A 475 -8.91 4.08 20.92
N GLY A 476 -8.13 5.16 20.99
CA GLY A 476 -6.84 5.05 21.60
C GLY A 476 -6.05 6.35 21.59
N ASN A 477 -4.79 6.25 21.98
CA ASN A 477 -3.87 7.36 21.98
C ASN A 477 -2.55 6.93 21.33
N ASN A 478 -1.98 7.84 20.55
CA ASN A 478 -0.62 7.73 20.04
C ASN A 478 0.22 8.83 20.69
N TYR A 479 1.41 8.48 21.17
CA TYR A 479 2.42 9.40 21.67
C TYR A 479 3.70 9.15 20.92
N GLU A 480 4.37 10.25 20.52
CA GLU A 480 5.66 10.20 19.84
C GLU A 480 6.61 11.23 20.43
N ALA A 481 7.88 10.88 20.48
CA ALA A 481 8.95 11.80 20.80
C ALA A 481 10.19 11.46 19.97
N GLY A 482 10.90 12.46 19.50
CA GLY A 482 12.05 12.25 18.65
C GLY A 482 12.94 13.46 18.49
N PHE A 483 13.98 13.28 17.70
CA PHE A 483 14.86 14.36 17.32
C PHE A 483 15.36 14.17 15.88
N ASP A 484 15.79 15.28 15.28
CA ASP A 484 16.50 15.32 14.02
C ASP A 484 17.81 16.06 14.25
N TYR A 485 18.91 15.40 13.89
CA TYR A 485 20.25 15.96 14.05
C TYR A 485 20.91 16.12 12.67
N GLU A 486 21.19 17.37 12.30
CA GLU A 486 21.89 17.69 11.07
C GLU A 486 23.39 17.41 11.21
N LEU A 487 23.90 16.53 10.34
CA LEU A 487 25.28 16.08 10.28
C LEU A 487 26.06 16.70 9.11
N THR A 488 25.42 17.54 8.29
CA THR A 488 25.93 18.08 7.02
C THR A 488 27.31 18.67 7.17
N ARG A 489 27.53 19.57 8.14
CA ARG A 489 28.84 20.18 8.41
C ARG A 489 29.87 19.20 9.00
N LEU A 490 29.40 18.26 9.85
CA LEU A 490 30.28 17.28 10.51
C LEU A 490 30.85 16.28 9.52
N LEU A 491 30.04 15.84 8.54
CA LEU A 491 30.41 14.86 7.54
C LEU A 491 30.90 15.48 6.23
N ALA A 492 30.96 16.81 6.15
CA ALA A 492 31.30 17.57 4.94
C ALA A 492 30.44 17.11 3.72
N ALA A 493 29.16 16.94 3.94
CA ALA A 493 28.19 16.48 2.98
C ALA A 493 27.41 17.65 2.38
N ASP A 494 26.73 17.44 1.26
CA ASP A 494 25.73 18.37 0.75
C ASP A 494 24.48 18.32 1.61
N TYR A 495 24.17 17.11 2.11
CA TYR A 495 23.07 16.84 3.01
C TYR A 495 23.38 15.63 3.89
N ALA A 496 23.21 15.75 5.19
CA ALA A 496 23.30 14.61 6.10
C ALA A 496 22.43 14.83 7.32
N ILE A 497 21.56 13.88 7.63
CA ILE A 497 20.66 13.97 8.77
C ILE A 497 20.46 12.62 9.44
N LEU A 498 20.37 12.64 10.77
CA LEU A 498 20.03 11.51 11.62
C LEU A 498 18.72 11.83 12.34
N GLY A 499 17.66 11.09 12.01
CA GLY A 499 16.36 11.14 12.69
C GLY A 499 16.19 9.97 13.66
N PHE A 500 15.57 10.23 14.79
CA PHE A 500 15.15 9.21 15.76
C PHE A 500 13.73 9.51 16.23
N THR A 501 12.89 8.47 16.32
CA THR A 501 11.53 8.56 16.87
C THR A 501 11.27 7.37 17.78
N ALA A 502 10.75 7.61 18.96
CA ALA A 502 10.13 6.62 19.84
C ALA A 502 8.62 6.87 19.87
N TYR A 503 7.84 5.80 19.84
CA TYR A 503 6.37 5.91 19.81
C TYR A 503 5.70 4.85 20.66
N THR A 504 4.45 5.13 21.05
CA THR A 504 3.56 4.13 21.67
C THR A 504 2.10 4.37 21.29
N TYR A 505 1.37 3.28 21.10
CA TYR A 505 -0.05 3.22 20.88
C TYR A 505 -0.71 2.46 22.01
N ASN A 506 -1.77 3.02 22.61
CA ASN A 506 -2.66 2.33 23.52
C ASN A 506 -4.05 2.34 22.88
N LEU A 507 -4.54 1.18 22.47
CA LEU A 507 -5.78 1.01 21.71
C LEU A 507 -6.75 0.17 22.51
N ASP A 508 -7.96 0.67 22.68
CA ASP A 508 -9.06 0.02 23.37
C ASP A 508 -10.09 -0.49 22.38
N ASN A 509 -10.74 -1.61 22.71
CA ASN A 509 -11.90 -2.15 22.01
C ASN A 509 -11.64 -2.54 20.55
N GLN A 510 -10.47 -3.09 20.21
CA GLN A 510 -10.25 -3.62 18.86
C GLN A 510 -11.31 -4.67 18.52
N MET A 511 -12.01 -4.45 17.39
CA MET A 511 -13.01 -5.38 16.90
C MET A 511 -12.37 -6.54 16.15
N HIS A 512 -12.88 -7.73 16.40
CA HIS A 512 -12.48 -8.94 15.70
C HIS A 512 -13.67 -9.90 15.58
N PRO A 513 -13.78 -10.71 14.50
CA PRO A 513 -14.75 -11.78 14.44
C PRO A 513 -14.54 -12.77 15.59
N THR A 514 -15.62 -13.17 16.25
CA THR A 514 -15.55 -14.20 17.30
C THR A 514 -15.03 -15.54 16.75
N LYS A 515 -14.50 -16.41 17.63
CA LYS A 515 -13.91 -17.72 17.25
C LYS A 515 -14.78 -18.58 16.33
N ASN A 516 -16.10 -18.37 16.33
CA ASN A 516 -17.03 -19.08 15.43
C ASN A 516 -17.32 -18.32 14.15
N ASN A 517 -16.72 -17.14 13.92
CA ASN A 517 -17.02 -16.22 12.81
C ASN A 517 -18.54 -15.94 12.67
N THR A 518 -19.26 -15.83 13.79
CA THR A 518 -20.69 -15.61 13.81
C THR A 518 -21.09 -14.23 14.28
N THR A 519 -20.22 -13.54 15.00
CA THR A 519 -20.45 -12.19 15.52
C THR A 519 -19.16 -11.37 15.45
N LEU A 520 -19.30 -10.06 15.34
CA LEU A 520 -18.22 -9.10 15.54
C LEU A 520 -18.25 -8.64 16.99
N ALA A 521 -17.13 -8.67 17.68
CA ALA A 521 -17.02 -8.25 19.08
C ALA A 521 -15.78 -7.41 19.32
N ASN A 522 -15.81 -6.57 20.34
CA ASN A 522 -14.63 -5.96 20.90
C ASN A 522 -13.84 -7.04 21.63
N GLN A 523 -12.75 -7.51 21.04
CA GLN A 523 -12.04 -8.68 21.51
C GLN A 523 -10.73 -8.36 22.22
N TYR A 524 -10.03 -7.29 21.80
CA TYR A 524 -8.70 -6.98 22.33
C TYR A 524 -8.55 -5.52 22.72
N ASP A 525 -7.84 -5.28 23.82
CA ASP A 525 -7.07 -4.04 24.01
C ASP A 525 -5.65 -4.30 23.57
N VAL A 526 -5.02 -3.31 22.92
CA VAL A 526 -3.72 -3.48 22.24
C VAL A 526 -2.77 -2.37 22.68
N GLU A 527 -1.54 -2.77 23.06
CA GLU A 527 -0.44 -1.85 23.31
C GLU A 527 0.71 -2.15 22.35
N VAL A 528 1.17 -1.14 21.63
CA VAL A 528 2.34 -1.24 20.73
C VAL A 528 3.28 -0.09 21.02
N TRP A 529 4.57 -0.38 21.13
CA TRP A 529 5.63 0.62 21.24
C TRP A 529 6.78 0.30 20.31
N GLY A 530 7.59 1.28 19.99
CA GLY A 530 8.75 1.04 19.15
C GLY A 530 9.64 2.24 18.96
N VAL A 531 10.69 2.01 18.18
CA VAL A 531 11.68 3.02 17.82
C VAL A 531 12.02 2.96 16.34
N GLU A 532 12.28 4.10 15.78
CA GLU A 532 12.70 4.31 14.39
C GLU A 532 13.97 5.17 14.38
N THR A 533 14.95 4.76 13.58
CA THR A 533 16.15 5.55 13.31
C THR A 533 16.35 5.65 11.81
N VAL A 534 16.58 6.84 11.31
CA VAL A 534 16.76 7.10 9.87
C VAL A 534 18.04 7.92 9.72
N LEU A 535 18.94 7.46 8.85
CA LEU A 535 20.10 8.21 8.40
C LEU A 535 19.95 8.44 6.89
N SER A 536 20.03 9.69 6.48
CA SER A 536 20.13 10.08 5.06
C SER A 536 21.40 10.89 4.87
N TYR A 537 22.12 10.61 3.79
CA TYR A 537 23.38 11.28 3.43
C TYR A 537 23.47 11.47 1.93
N ALA A 538 23.91 12.65 1.50
CA ALA A 538 24.23 12.94 0.11
C ALA A 538 25.50 13.77 0.00
N LEU A 539 26.35 13.40 -0.95
CA LEU A 539 27.56 14.15 -1.32
C LEU A 539 27.80 13.97 -2.82
N ASP A 540 27.81 15.07 -3.58
CA ASP A 540 27.97 15.07 -5.02
C ASP A 540 27.03 14.05 -5.71
N SER A 541 27.61 13.01 -6.28
CA SER A 541 26.90 11.97 -7.02
C SER A 541 26.44 10.79 -6.18
N LEU A 542 26.74 10.78 -4.87
CA LEU A 542 26.42 9.68 -3.94
C LEU A 542 25.28 10.06 -3.02
N SER A 543 24.26 9.22 -2.94
CA SER A 543 23.26 9.26 -1.88
C SER A 543 23.22 7.94 -1.12
N VAL A 544 23.12 7.99 0.19
CA VAL A 544 23.10 6.82 1.10
C VAL A 544 21.95 6.96 2.07
N TYR A 545 21.28 5.87 2.36
CA TYR A 545 20.32 5.79 3.46
C TYR A 545 20.58 4.57 4.35
N ALA A 546 20.26 4.68 5.63
CA ALA A 546 20.23 3.57 6.56
C ALA A 546 19.09 3.75 7.55
N ASN A 547 18.23 2.76 7.66
CA ASN A 547 17.05 2.79 8.51
C ASN A 547 17.07 1.61 9.47
N HIS A 548 16.65 1.83 10.70
CA HIS A 548 16.35 0.78 11.66
C HIS A 548 14.96 1.02 12.23
N SER A 549 14.18 -0.01 12.34
CA SER A 549 12.90 0.01 13.05
C SER A 549 12.76 -1.20 13.95
N TYR A 550 12.16 -0.99 15.09
CA TYR A 550 11.71 -2.03 16.01
C TYR A 550 10.33 -1.68 16.52
N SER A 551 9.44 -2.65 16.52
CA SER A 551 8.14 -2.55 17.15
C SER A 551 7.90 -3.77 18.01
N ASP A 552 7.27 -3.59 19.17
CA ASP A 552 6.86 -4.66 20.06
C ASP A 552 5.45 -4.37 20.58
N GLY A 553 4.67 -5.40 20.91
CA GLY A 553 3.30 -5.18 21.35
C GLY A 553 2.64 -6.39 21.94
N ASP A 554 1.69 -6.10 22.81
CA ASP A 554 0.84 -7.06 23.49
C ASP A 554 -0.64 -6.80 23.20
N GLN A 555 -1.42 -7.86 23.21
CA GLN A 555 -2.88 -7.80 23.15
C GLN A 555 -3.50 -8.47 24.36
N LYS A 556 -4.49 -7.82 24.97
CA LYS A 556 -5.25 -8.35 26.09
C LYS A 556 -6.63 -8.77 25.61
N ASP A 557 -6.92 -10.05 25.71
CA ASP A 557 -8.23 -10.64 25.39
C ASP A 557 -9.27 -10.17 26.43
N LEU A 558 -10.32 -9.51 25.95
CA LEU A 558 -11.37 -8.93 26.82
C LEU A 558 -12.34 -9.98 27.41
N ASP A 559 -12.43 -11.15 26.78
CA ASP A 559 -13.32 -12.22 27.26
C ASP A 559 -12.74 -12.92 28.48
N ASN A 560 -11.41 -13.14 28.50
CA ASN A 560 -10.76 -13.92 29.55
C ASN A 560 -9.69 -13.14 30.35
N GLY A 561 -9.38 -11.91 29.94
CA GLY A 561 -8.38 -11.04 30.58
C GLY A 561 -6.92 -11.46 30.38
N LYS A 562 -6.64 -12.48 29.55
CA LYS A 562 -5.29 -12.97 29.30
C LYS A 562 -4.56 -12.00 28.33
N THR A 563 -3.32 -11.66 28.66
CA THR A 563 -2.42 -10.93 27.78
C THR A 563 -1.52 -11.90 27.00
N SER A 564 -1.36 -11.67 25.71
CA SER A 564 -0.47 -12.40 24.82
C SER A 564 0.31 -11.45 23.93
N HIS A 565 1.50 -11.88 23.50
CA HIS A 565 2.32 -11.13 22.58
C HIS A 565 1.68 -11.08 21.17
N MET A 566 1.73 -9.93 20.51
CA MET A 566 1.25 -9.76 19.14
C MET A 566 2.22 -10.43 18.15
N SER A 567 1.74 -11.43 17.43
CA SER A 567 2.56 -12.26 16.52
C SER A 567 3.27 -11.50 15.38
N LYS A 568 2.90 -10.26 15.08
CA LYS A 568 3.50 -9.45 13.99
C LYS A 568 4.43 -8.35 14.52
N THR A 569 4.78 -8.41 15.80
CA THR A 569 5.68 -7.49 16.49
C THR A 569 6.93 -8.21 17.03
N GLY A 570 7.78 -7.55 17.81
CA GLY A 570 9.06 -8.08 18.28
C GLY A 570 10.11 -8.19 17.16
N ILE A 571 10.03 -7.37 16.11
CA ILE A 571 10.82 -7.52 14.90
C ILE A 571 11.74 -6.31 14.72
N HIS A 572 13.06 -6.56 14.72
CA HIS A 572 14.04 -5.60 14.24
C HIS A 572 14.14 -5.66 12.71
N ASN A 573 14.14 -4.52 12.05
CA ASN A 573 14.27 -4.41 10.61
C ASN A 573 15.31 -3.35 10.27
N PHE A 574 16.44 -3.75 9.68
CA PHE A 574 17.49 -2.87 9.22
C PHE A 574 17.44 -2.80 7.69
N LYS A 575 17.44 -1.61 7.15
CA LYS A 575 17.47 -1.36 5.70
C LYS A 575 18.58 -0.35 5.42
N ALA A 576 19.40 -0.60 4.41
CA ALA A 576 20.43 0.32 3.97
C ALA A 576 20.61 0.26 2.48
N GLY A 577 21.02 1.35 1.88
CA GLY A 577 21.31 1.38 0.46
C GLY A 577 22.04 2.64 0.03
N PHE A 578 22.50 2.63 -1.21
CA PHE A 578 23.05 3.80 -1.86
C PHE A 578 22.68 3.87 -3.32
N ASN A 579 22.69 5.09 -3.86
CA ASN A 579 22.64 5.39 -5.27
C ASN A 579 23.91 6.18 -5.63
N TYR A 580 24.54 5.86 -6.74
CA TYR A 580 25.72 6.52 -7.23
C TYR A 580 25.59 6.87 -8.72
N SER A 581 25.59 8.15 -9.04
CA SER A 581 25.60 8.66 -10.41
C SER A 581 27.04 8.76 -10.89
N LEU A 582 27.51 7.76 -11.66
CA LEU A 582 28.87 7.75 -12.20
C LEU A 582 29.10 8.93 -13.16
N ASN A 583 28.11 9.21 -13.99
CA ASN A 583 28.03 10.33 -14.92
C ASN A 583 26.56 10.54 -15.32
N SER A 584 26.29 11.39 -16.31
CA SER A 584 24.95 11.67 -16.84
C SER A 584 24.25 10.46 -17.49
N GLU A 585 24.99 9.40 -17.83
CA GLU A 585 24.48 8.21 -18.51
C GLU A 585 24.22 7.03 -17.55
N PHE A 586 25.04 6.89 -16.49
CA PHE A 586 25.04 5.71 -15.62
C PHE A 586 24.75 6.03 -14.17
N VAL A 587 23.74 5.35 -13.62
CA VAL A 587 23.42 5.37 -12.19
C VAL A 587 23.42 3.93 -11.68
N PHE A 588 24.03 3.69 -10.51
CA PHE A 588 24.07 2.40 -9.84
C PHE A 588 23.41 2.49 -8.47
N GLY A 589 22.81 1.41 -8.05
CA GLY A 589 22.27 1.31 -6.71
C GLY A 589 22.49 -0.06 -6.08
N TRP A 590 22.49 -0.04 -4.76
CA TRP A 590 22.47 -1.22 -3.92
C TRP A 590 21.51 -0.99 -2.76
N ASP A 591 20.70 -2.00 -2.46
CA ASP A 591 19.80 -2.02 -1.33
C ASP A 591 20.03 -3.31 -0.53
N SER A 592 20.01 -3.22 0.77
CA SER A 592 20.12 -4.36 1.67
C SER A 592 19.06 -4.31 2.76
N ARG A 593 18.59 -5.47 3.14
CA ARG A 593 17.71 -5.65 4.28
C ARG A 593 18.24 -6.76 5.17
N PHE A 594 18.31 -6.49 6.47
CA PHE A 594 18.70 -7.46 7.50
C PHE A 594 17.63 -7.50 8.59
N VAL A 595 17.13 -8.70 8.85
CA VAL A 595 16.15 -9.00 9.90
C VAL A 595 16.76 -10.11 10.78
N PRO A 596 17.16 -9.82 12.03
CA PRO A 596 17.65 -10.82 12.96
C PRO A 596 16.60 -11.88 13.27
N GLY A 597 17.02 -13.10 13.54
CA GLY A 597 16.11 -14.12 14.07
C GLY A 597 15.63 -13.74 15.46
N ASN A 598 14.39 -14.09 15.77
CA ASN A 598 13.82 -13.94 17.11
C ASN A 598 12.89 -15.10 17.44
N ASP A 599 12.71 -15.33 18.73
CA ASP A 599 11.76 -16.30 19.27
C ASP A 599 10.71 -15.54 20.07
N TYR A 600 9.46 -15.98 20.02
CA TYR A 600 8.39 -15.44 20.86
C TYR A 600 7.46 -16.57 21.32
N THR A 601 6.67 -16.29 22.35
CA THR A 601 5.65 -17.22 22.84
C THR A 601 4.30 -16.79 22.29
N ASP A 602 3.61 -17.69 21.60
CA ASP A 602 2.30 -17.41 21.02
C ASP A 602 1.16 -17.42 22.09
N GLU A 603 -0.08 -17.19 21.64
CA GLU A 603 -1.26 -17.17 22.51
C GLU A 603 -1.58 -18.54 23.18
N ASP A 604 -1.12 -19.63 22.57
CA ASP A 604 -1.27 -21.00 23.07
C ASP A 604 -0.14 -21.39 24.03
N GLY A 605 0.89 -20.54 24.19
CA GLY A 605 2.05 -20.75 25.04
C GLY A 605 3.20 -21.52 24.36
N GLU A 606 3.11 -21.75 23.06
CA GLU A 606 4.13 -22.44 22.28
C GLU A 606 5.27 -21.49 21.86
N GLN A 607 6.50 -22.02 21.83
CA GLN A 607 7.67 -21.23 21.38
C GLN A 607 7.76 -21.25 19.84
N VAL A 608 7.60 -20.08 19.25
CA VAL A 608 7.74 -19.87 17.81
C VAL A 608 9.10 -19.28 17.50
N LYS A 609 9.85 -19.96 16.61
CA LYS A 609 11.17 -19.53 16.14
C LYS A 609 11.08 -18.89 14.76
N ARG A 610 11.64 -17.68 14.62
CA ARG A 610 11.75 -16.98 13.35
C ARG A 610 13.22 -16.90 12.94
N ALA A 611 13.57 -17.55 11.84
CA ALA A 611 14.92 -17.53 11.29
C ALA A 611 15.25 -16.13 10.75
N GLY A 612 16.42 -15.60 11.11
CA GLY A 612 16.92 -14.35 10.56
C GLY A 612 17.34 -14.46 9.10
N PHE A 613 17.31 -13.35 8.40
CA PHE A 613 17.75 -13.28 7.01
C PHE A 613 18.43 -11.94 6.67
N ALA A 614 19.23 -11.97 5.60
CA ALA A 614 19.73 -10.78 4.93
C ALA A 614 19.52 -10.95 3.42
N THR A 615 19.04 -9.91 2.77
CA THR A 615 18.91 -9.83 1.31
C THR A 615 19.68 -8.62 0.79
N HIS A 616 20.22 -8.75 -0.42
CA HIS A 616 20.94 -7.69 -1.10
C HIS A 616 20.45 -7.61 -2.54
N ASN A 617 20.16 -6.39 -2.99
CA ASN A 617 19.74 -6.09 -4.35
C ASN A 617 20.73 -5.11 -4.97
N ILE A 618 21.02 -5.28 -6.24
CA ILE A 618 21.84 -4.34 -7.03
C ILE A 618 21.11 -4.01 -8.32
N TRP A 619 21.30 -2.79 -8.79
CA TRP A 619 20.73 -2.36 -10.04
C TRP A 619 21.61 -1.30 -10.73
N ALA A 620 21.40 -1.15 -12.04
CA ALA A 620 22.02 -0.09 -12.83
C ALA A 620 21.02 0.43 -13.86
N ALA A 621 21.03 1.75 -14.04
CA ALA A 621 20.27 2.47 -15.03
C ALA A 621 21.26 3.10 -16.04
N TYR A 622 20.93 3.01 -17.33
CA TYR A 622 21.72 3.56 -18.42
C TYR A 622 20.85 4.35 -19.39
N THR A 623 21.17 5.62 -19.58
CA THR A 623 20.53 6.52 -20.56
C THR A 623 21.62 7.08 -21.46
N PRO A 624 21.81 6.52 -22.68
CA PRO A 624 22.93 6.91 -23.55
C PRO A 624 22.79 8.33 -24.09
N THR A 625 23.86 9.13 -24.07
CA THR A 625 23.87 10.50 -24.59
C THR A 625 23.56 10.58 -26.07
N PHE A 626 23.91 9.56 -26.87
CA PHE A 626 23.58 9.48 -28.28
C PHE A 626 22.11 9.14 -28.59
N ALA A 627 21.34 8.68 -27.57
CA ALA A 627 19.93 8.34 -27.65
C ALA A 627 19.25 8.64 -26.32
N LYS A 628 19.11 9.93 -25.98
CA LYS A 628 18.57 10.41 -24.69
C LYS A 628 17.15 9.93 -24.39
N ASP A 629 16.45 9.45 -25.40
CA ASP A 629 15.08 8.90 -25.28
C ASP A 629 15.05 7.41 -24.94
N LEU A 630 16.21 6.77 -24.93
CA LEU A 630 16.38 5.35 -24.60
C LEU A 630 16.80 5.20 -23.15
N GLU A 631 16.04 4.44 -22.38
CA GLU A 631 16.36 4.08 -21.00
C GLU A 631 16.50 2.55 -20.89
N MET A 632 17.55 2.09 -20.25
CA MET A 632 17.83 0.68 -20.04
C MET A 632 18.15 0.45 -18.56
N ASN A 633 17.43 -0.48 -17.92
CA ASN A 633 17.67 -0.83 -16.54
C ASN A 633 17.93 -2.34 -16.41
N ILE A 634 18.91 -2.70 -15.59
CA ILE A 634 19.19 -4.07 -15.19
C ILE A 634 19.27 -4.16 -13.66
N GLY A 635 18.93 -5.31 -13.12
CA GLY A 635 19.01 -5.51 -11.67
C GLY A 635 19.03 -6.97 -11.28
N VAL A 636 19.42 -7.22 -10.05
CA VAL A 636 19.36 -8.54 -9.41
C VAL A 636 18.88 -8.33 -7.98
N ASP A 637 17.68 -8.81 -7.66
CA ASP A 637 17.19 -8.87 -6.29
C ASP A 637 17.62 -10.19 -5.65
N ASN A 638 17.79 -10.18 -4.32
CA ASN A 638 18.23 -11.33 -3.53
C ASN A 638 19.45 -12.02 -4.18
N ILE A 639 20.51 -11.25 -4.43
CA ILE A 639 21.71 -11.70 -5.21
C ILE A 639 22.36 -12.98 -4.64
N LEU A 640 22.24 -13.20 -3.32
CA LEU A 640 22.79 -14.36 -2.63
C LEU A 640 21.85 -15.58 -2.67
N ASP A 641 20.70 -15.47 -3.31
CA ASP A 641 19.68 -16.51 -3.41
C ASP A 641 19.23 -17.06 -2.05
N LYS A 642 19.07 -16.14 -1.08
CA LYS A 642 18.68 -16.50 0.28
C LYS A 642 17.24 -17.01 0.30
N LYS A 643 17.01 -18.23 0.80
CA LYS A 643 15.68 -18.70 1.18
C LYS A 643 15.27 -18.04 2.48
N TYR A 644 14.15 -17.31 2.47
CA TYR A 644 13.64 -16.61 3.65
C TYR A 644 12.12 -16.45 3.59
N ALA A 645 11.54 -16.22 4.76
CA ALA A 645 10.16 -15.80 4.91
C ALA A 645 10.09 -14.52 5.75
N GLU A 646 9.15 -13.65 5.46
CA GLU A 646 8.89 -12.48 6.28
C GLU A 646 8.42 -12.90 7.67
N HIS A 647 8.89 -12.23 8.73
CA HIS A 647 8.46 -12.54 10.10
C HIS A 647 6.98 -12.23 10.35
N THR A 648 6.37 -11.41 9.49
CA THR A 648 4.92 -11.17 9.43
C THR A 648 4.17 -12.18 8.59
N GLY A 649 4.88 -13.08 7.86
CA GLY A 649 4.32 -13.97 6.85
C GLY A 649 3.41 -15.06 7.38
N PHE A 650 2.60 -15.61 6.45
CA PHE A 650 1.70 -16.72 6.74
C PHE A 650 2.47 -18.00 7.11
N GLY A 651 1.96 -18.75 8.08
CA GLY A 651 2.48 -20.05 8.49
C GLY A 651 3.74 -20.01 9.35
N ILE A 652 4.38 -18.87 9.51
CA ILE A 652 5.59 -18.70 10.33
C ILE A 652 5.35 -19.11 11.79
N SER A 653 4.16 -18.80 12.33
CA SER A 653 3.75 -19.14 13.70
C SER A 653 3.51 -20.63 13.91
N TRP A 654 3.38 -21.42 12.84
CA TRP A 654 3.11 -22.86 12.96
C TRP A 654 4.38 -23.72 13.03
N GLY A 655 5.57 -23.08 12.94
CA GLY A 655 6.86 -23.75 13.09
C GLY A 655 7.13 -24.86 12.06
N SER A 656 6.43 -24.84 10.93
CA SER A 656 6.52 -25.89 9.91
C SER A 656 6.82 -25.29 8.54
N ASP A 657 7.91 -25.74 7.92
CA ASP A 657 8.28 -25.38 6.54
C ASP A 657 7.14 -25.60 5.53
N LYS A 658 6.30 -26.59 5.78
CA LYS A 658 5.18 -26.96 4.91
C LYS A 658 4.15 -25.83 4.78
N TYR A 659 3.94 -25.04 5.84
CA TYR A 659 2.93 -23.98 5.88
C TYR A 659 3.54 -22.57 5.72
N THR A 660 4.87 -22.45 5.82
CA THR A 660 5.55 -21.16 5.73
C THR A 660 5.54 -20.66 4.28
N SER A 661 5.04 -19.45 4.09
CA SER A 661 5.10 -18.72 2.81
C SER A 661 6.50 -18.14 2.63
N TYR A 662 7.33 -18.81 1.83
CA TYR A 662 8.68 -18.34 1.50
C TYR A 662 8.64 -17.31 0.37
N GLU A 663 9.57 -16.37 0.43
CA GLU A 663 9.74 -15.31 -0.54
C GLU A 663 10.51 -15.77 -1.78
N ALA A 664 10.39 -14.99 -2.86
CA ALA A 664 11.08 -15.23 -4.10
C ALA A 664 12.62 -15.34 -3.92
N GLY A 665 13.24 -16.23 -4.65
CA GLY A 665 14.68 -16.38 -4.74
C GLY A 665 15.34 -15.26 -5.55
N ARG A 666 16.55 -15.55 -6.07
CA ARG A 666 17.27 -14.59 -6.92
C ARG A 666 16.47 -14.20 -8.14
N ASN A 667 16.32 -12.90 -8.35
CA ASN A 667 15.50 -12.32 -9.42
C ASN A 667 16.34 -11.42 -10.32
N PHE A 668 16.69 -11.89 -11.51
CA PHE A 668 17.28 -11.03 -12.55
C PHE A 668 16.18 -10.21 -13.22
N LYS A 669 16.42 -8.91 -13.32
CA LYS A 669 15.49 -7.95 -13.92
C LYS A 669 16.17 -7.20 -15.06
N ALA A 670 15.45 -6.99 -16.14
CA ALA A 670 15.89 -6.14 -17.25
C ALA A 670 14.68 -5.37 -17.80
N SER A 671 14.89 -4.11 -18.16
CA SER A 671 13.88 -3.31 -18.86
C SER A 671 14.52 -2.37 -19.88
N ILE A 672 13.75 -2.07 -20.89
CA ILE A 672 14.07 -1.07 -21.93
C ILE A 672 12.84 -0.21 -22.13
N ALA A 673 13.05 1.11 -22.15
CA ALA A 673 12.01 2.08 -22.47
C ALA A 673 12.49 3.04 -23.55
N TYR A 674 11.57 3.50 -24.37
CA TYR A 674 11.82 4.51 -25.38
C TYR A 674 10.70 5.56 -25.35
N ASN A 675 11.12 6.83 -25.32
CA ASN A 675 10.24 8.00 -25.34
C ASN A 675 10.24 8.58 -26.77
N PHE A 676 9.04 8.77 -27.35
CA PHE A 676 8.84 9.26 -28.72
C PHE A 676 8.41 10.71 -28.72
#